data_9fcf3916539ba36213fcae8627a0defc
#
_entry.id   9fcf3916539ba36213fcae8627a0defc
#
_cell.length_a   1.000
_cell.length_b   1.000
_cell.length_c   1.000
_cell.angle_alpha   90.00
_cell.angle_beta   90.00
_cell.angle_gamma   90.00
#
_symmetry.space_group_name_H-M   'P 1'
#
loop_
_entity.id
_entity.type
_entity.pdbx_description
1 polymer ?
#
loop_
_entity_poly.entity_id
_entity_poly.type
_entity_poly.pdbx_seq_one_letter_code
_entity_poly.pdbx_strand_id
1 'polypeptide(L)'
;MRDYVKIFSCRICKNKNLKKVLDLGSTPPANSFLKKSDLKLEEPFFPLQLYFCKNCGLLQLGHVVSPELLFRKYLYVSSTSPVFIKHFEEYAQSVFKKFRLNKNSFVIDIGSNDGILLRPFKKLGMKVLGVDPAEDIAKKAVKEGIRTLPRFFDQKAAKEISQKYGRADIITANNVFAHVNNSDELTEAVKMLLKPNGIFIIEVPYLVDFLEKNLFDLVYHEHLSYLSINPLKFFFNKHGMEIFDVVKVSSHGGSIRVFVKNKDGKHKIMPSVKNFIKEEINKKLNKEKTYLDFADKIKENKEKLLKLLKDIKAQGKRIAGYGAPAKGNTLLNYFGIDSKILDYIVDDSPLKQRLYTPGTHIPVVSSQTLNKGPRPDYIFILAWNFAQPIMDKVSTFSEQGGKFIVPVPIPTVVQDKRFVSKSIVEEDLERIIQGIGKDALKLSGKTLLISGGSGFLGSYINQTINLLNQKVLKKKCKVISIDNYITGSKKKNFLGPINNKYFEFISQDVRIPMLISHKVDYVIHAAGLASPYYYQKYPLETIESTIVGAKNLLEIARTKNVKGFLFFSSSEIYGDPDPKHVPTPETYAGHVSSVGPRACYDESKRLGETLSLIYCQQFGVPIKIVRPFNVYGPGMRPNDYRVIPTFLYRGLKEEVLPVHDKGLQTRTFCYITDAVTGFLKVLLSGNPGEVYNVGNNKPEITMYELAKTIVKLLHNKATIKRISYPFSYPAGEPQRRCPDLTKITKHLGYLPQIGLEAGLKRSIDWF
;
A
#
# COMPACT_ATOMS: atom_id res chain seq x y z
N MET A 1 -4.14 -36.46 -34.06
CA MET A 1 -3.45 -35.14 -34.25
C MET A 1 -2.45 -34.98 -33.13
N ARG A 2 -1.28 -34.43 -33.39
CA ARG A 2 -0.35 -34.12 -32.28
C ARG A 2 -0.94 -32.99 -31.45
N ASP A 3 -1.06 -33.15 -30.14
CA ASP A 3 -1.66 -32.17 -29.22
C ASP A 3 -0.88 -30.87 -29.13
N TYR A 4 0.33 -30.80 -29.71
CA TYR A 4 1.14 -29.60 -29.81
C TYR A 4 2.05 -29.56 -31.02
N VAL A 5 2.49 -28.36 -31.41
CA VAL A 5 3.41 -28.15 -32.56
C VAL A 5 4.60 -27.32 -32.07
N LYS A 6 5.82 -27.74 -32.49
CA LYS A 6 7.05 -26.95 -32.29
C LYS A 6 7.15 -25.86 -33.35
N ILE A 7 7.51 -24.64 -32.92
CA ILE A 7 7.65 -23.47 -33.79
C ILE A 7 9.12 -23.23 -34.08
N PHE A 8 9.44 -23.09 -35.36
CA PHE A 8 10.82 -22.90 -35.86
C PHE A 8 11.09 -21.46 -36.36
N SER A 9 10.10 -20.58 -36.31
CA SER A 9 10.23 -19.21 -36.78
C SER A 9 9.51 -18.24 -35.85
N CYS A 10 9.93 -16.99 -35.88
CA CYS A 10 9.31 -15.93 -35.14
C CYS A 10 7.85 -15.66 -35.58
N ARG A 11 6.92 -15.56 -34.63
CA ARG A 11 5.49 -15.31 -34.93
C ARG A 11 5.27 -13.97 -35.65
N ILE A 12 6.08 -12.96 -35.32
CA ILE A 12 5.97 -11.60 -35.88
C ILE A 12 6.74 -11.46 -37.19
N CYS A 13 8.06 -11.64 -37.19
CA CYS A 13 8.90 -11.33 -38.34
C CYS A 13 9.22 -12.55 -39.24
N LYS A 14 8.74 -13.74 -38.87
CA LYS A 14 8.95 -15.01 -39.57
C LYS A 14 10.43 -15.49 -39.70
N ASN A 15 11.36 -14.74 -39.09
CA ASN A 15 12.78 -15.11 -39.08
C ASN A 15 13.03 -16.39 -38.27
N LYS A 16 13.96 -17.23 -38.71
CA LYS A 16 14.32 -18.51 -38.07
C LYS A 16 15.39 -18.35 -36.97
N ASN A 17 16.00 -17.16 -36.81
CA ASN A 17 17.06 -16.96 -35.83
C ASN A 17 16.46 -16.76 -34.40
N LEU A 18 16.06 -17.89 -33.84
CA LEU A 18 15.49 -17.99 -32.49
C LEU A 18 16.50 -18.59 -31.53
N LYS A 19 16.72 -17.95 -30.38
CA LYS A 19 17.57 -18.45 -29.30
C LYS A 19 16.73 -18.86 -28.10
N LYS A 20 16.85 -20.11 -27.63
CA LYS A 20 16.24 -20.56 -26.39
C LYS A 20 16.91 -19.81 -25.21
N VAL A 21 16.12 -19.11 -24.40
CA VAL A 21 16.60 -18.27 -23.27
C VAL A 21 16.06 -18.69 -21.92
N LEU A 22 14.97 -19.46 -21.88
CA LEU A 22 14.42 -20.01 -20.65
C LEU A 22 13.81 -21.38 -20.93
N ASP A 23 14.02 -22.32 -20.00
CA ASP A 23 13.43 -23.66 -20.04
C ASP A 23 12.84 -23.99 -18.67
N LEU A 24 11.52 -24.10 -18.60
CA LEU A 24 10.78 -24.46 -17.38
C LEU A 24 10.42 -25.95 -17.33
N GLY A 25 11.01 -26.77 -18.23
CA GLY A 25 10.71 -28.19 -18.37
C GLY A 25 9.41 -28.46 -19.11
N SER A 26 8.83 -29.63 -18.90
CA SER A 26 7.49 -29.98 -19.39
C SER A 26 6.49 -29.87 -18.23
N THR A 27 5.34 -29.25 -18.49
CA THR A 27 4.26 -29.07 -17.51
C THR A 27 2.92 -29.40 -18.16
N PRO A 28 1.89 -29.79 -17.39
CA PRO A 28 0.54 -29.86 -17.91
C PRO A 28 -0.02 -28.46 -18.19
N PRO A 29 -1.11 -28.32 -18.99
CA PRO A 29 -1.77 -27.04 -19.17
C PRO A 29 -2.22 -26.48 -17.82
N ALA A 30 -1.87 -25.22 -17.56
CA ALA A 30 -1.98 -24.61 -16.23
C ALA A 30 -3.42 -24.48 -15.67
N ASN A 31 -4.45 -24.54 -16.54
CA ASN A 31 -5.86 -24.48 -16.16
C ASN A 31 -6.56 -25.86 -16.23
N SER A 32 -5.86 -26.97 -16.50
CA SER A 32 -6.41 -28.31 -16.60
C SER A 32 -6.55 -28.99 -15.24
N PHE A 33 -7.39 -28.42 -14.35
CA PHE A 33 -7.66 -28.99 -13.04
C PHE A 33 -8.31 -30.38 -13.13
N LEU A 34 -7.91 -31.30 -12.24
CA LEU A 34 -8.31 -32.69 -12.24
C LEU A 34 -9.44 -32.97 -11.23
N LYS A 35 -10.34 -33.86 -11.58
CA LYS A 35 -11.26 -34.48 -10.60
C LYS A 35 -10.51 -35.58 -9.84
N LYS A 36 -11.02 -35.97 -8.69
CA LYS A 36 -10.45 -37.10 -7.91
C LYS A 36 -10.35 -38.41 -8.69
N SER A 37 -11.32 -38.66 -9.58
CA SER A 37 -11.32 -39.80 -10.49
C SER A 37 -10.14 -39.81 -11.47
N ASP A 38 -9.70 -38.61 -11.86
CA ASP A 38 -8.75 -38.42 -12.95
C ASP A 38 -7.27 -38.51 -12.49
N LEU A 39 -7.05 -38.50 -11.16
CA LEU A 39 -5.70 -38.56 -10.55
C LEU A 39 -4.91 -39.83 -10.86
N LYS A 40 -5.60 -40.88 -11.34
CA LYS A 40 -4.99 -42.13 -11.74
C LYS A 40 -4.71 -42.22 -13.25
N LEU A 41 -5.18 -41.22 -14.01
CA LEU A 41 -4.98 -41.14 -15.45
C LEU A 41 -3.67 -40.43 -15.77
N GLU A 42 -3.09 -40.72 -16.91
CA GLU A 42 -1.90 -40.03 -17.40
C GLU A 42 -2.27 -38.61 -17.85
N GLU A 43 -1.57 -37.62 -17.30
CA GLU A 43 -1.73 -36.23 -17.69
C GLU A 43 -0.85 -35.90 -18.90
N PRO A 44 -1.34 -35.07 -19.84
CA PRO A 44 -0.51 -34.59 -20.94
C PRO A 44 0.46 -33.50 -20.46
N PHE A 45 1.77 -33.69 -20.71
CA PHE A 45 2.82 -32.72 -20.40
C PHE A 45 3.39 -32.14 -21.69
N PHE A 46 3.54 -30.83 -21.75
CA PHE A 46 4.06 -30.11 -22.91
C PHE A 46 5.26 -29.25 -22.55
N PRO A 47 6.29 -29.15 -23.45
CA PRO A 47 7.47 -28.32 -23.18
C PRO A 47 7.12 -26.87 -23.00
N LEU A 48 7.69 -26.21 -21.95
CA LEU A 48 7.46 -24.81 -21.62
C LEU A 48 8.77 -24.03 -21.75
N GLN A 49 9.09 -23.59 -22.97
CA GLN A 49 10.36 -23.00 -23.34
C GLN A 49 10.18 -21.65 -24.03
N LEU A 50 10.94 -20.63 -23.58
CA LEU A 50 10.97 -19.31 -24.21
C LEU A 50 12.12 -19.15 -25.18
N TYR A 51 11.81 -18.56 -26.32
CA TYR A 51 12.75 -18.23 -27.39
C TYR A 51 12.74 -16.73 -27.68
N PHE A 52 13.93 -16.17 -27.76
CA PHE A 52 14.17 -14.78 -28.16
C PHE A 52 14.47 -14.70 -29.66
N CYS A 53 13.79 -13.84 -30.38
CA CYS A 53 14.05 -13.56 -31.78
C CYS A 53 15.13 -12.48 -31.93
N LYS A 54 16.31 -12.84 -32.45
CA LYS A 54 17.43 -11.92 -32.64
C LYS A 54 17.15 -10.83 -33.70
N ASN A 55 16.13 -11.01 -34.54
CA ASN A 55 15.81 -10.06 -35.60
C ASN A 55 14.87 -8.93 -35.12
N CYS A 56 13.72 -9.25 -34.52
CA CYS A 56 12.74 -8.25 -34.13
C CYS A 56 12.63 -8.01 -32.61
N GLY A 57 13.31 -8.82 -31.77
CA GLY A 57 13.28 -8.70 -30.33
C GLY A 57 12.07 -9.35 -29.64
N LEU A 58 11.24 -10.10 -30.37
CA LEU A 58 10.11 -10.81 -29.75
C LEU A 58 10.60 -11.94 -28.84
N LEU A 59 10.03 -12.01 -27.65
CA LEU A 59 10.11 -13.18 -26.76
C LEU A 59 8.84 -14.03 -26.94
N GLN A 60 8.98 -15.32 -27.20
CA GLN A 60 7.85 -16.20 -27.54
C GLN A 60 8.03 -17.64 -27.03
N LEU A 61 6.91 -18.37 -26.80
CA LEU A 61 6.96 -19.83 -26.62
C LEU A 61 7.39 -20.54 -27.90
N GLY A 62 8.22 -21.57 -27.74
CA GLY A 62 8.68 -22.42 -28.82
C GLY A 62 7.73 -23.56 -29.19
N HIS A 63 6.69 -23.79 -28.39
CA HIS A 63 5.69 -24.82 -28.58
C HIS A 63 4.29 -24.26 -28.48
N VAL A 64 3.36 -24.72 -29.30
CA VAL A 64 1.96 -24.31 -29.31
C VAL A 64 1.12 -25.53 -29.04
N VAL A 65 0.41 -25.52 -27.91
CA VAL A 65 -0.61 -26.52 -27.57
C VAL A 65 -1.90 -26.17 -28.32
N SER A 66 -2.67 -27.15 -28.70
CA SER A 66 -3.93 -26.96 -29.43
C SER A 66 -4.86 -25.98 -28.71
N PRO A 67 -5.34 -24.91 -29.39
CA PRO A 67 -6.31 -23.97 -28.79
C PRO A 67 -7.62 -24.63 -28.34
N GLU A 68 -8.03 -25.69 -29.04
CA GLU A 68 -9.21 -26.48 -28.67
C GLU A 68 -9.05 -27.11 -27.27
N LEU A 69 -7.86 -27.61 -26.95
CA LEU A 69 -7.54 -28.19 -25.65
C LEU A 69 -7.48 -27.12 -24.54
N LEU A 70 -6.99 -25.91 -24.86
CA LEU A 70 -6.76 -24.85 -23.87
C LEU A 70 -8.03 -24.03 -23.58
N PHE A 71 -8.89 -23.77 -24.57
CA PHE A 71 -9.91 -22.72 -24.45
C PHE A 71 -11.36 -23.20 -24.55
N ARG A 72 -11.66 -24.42 -25.02
CA ARG A 72 -13.06 -24.91 -25.13
C ARG A 72 -13.73 -25.10 -23.77
N LYS A 73 -13.01 -25.61 -22.78
CA LYS A 73 -13.48 -25.82 -21.39
C LYS A 73 -12.70 -24.90 -20.45
N TYR A 74 -12.97 -23.62 -20.54
CA TYR A 74 -12.21 -22.62 -19.81
C TYR A 74 -12.87 -22.31 -18.46
N LEU A 75 -12.11 -22.49 -17.36
CA LEU A 75 -12.63 -22.35 -16.00
C LEU A 75 -12.50 -20.92 -15.44
N TYR A 76 -11.87 -20.01 -16.18
CA TYR A 76 -11.65 -18.64 -15.70
C TYR A 76 -12.80 -17.73 -16.10
N VAL A 77 -13.45 -17.13 -15.11
CA VAL A 77 -14.52 -16.11 -15.28
C VAL A 77 -14.03 -14.77 -14.74
N SER A 78 -13.90 -13.77 -15.61
CA SER A 78 -13.27 -12.49 -15.27
C SER A 78 -14.02 -11.68 -14.21
N SER A 79 -15.36 -11.73 -14.19
CA SER A 79 -16.19 -10.99 -13.23
C SER A 79 -16.18 -11.54 -11.80
N THR A 80 -15.49 -12.64 -11.54
CA THR A 80 -15.31 -13.15 -10.16
C THR A 80 -14.40 -12.28 -9.31
N SER A 81 -13.63 -11.35 -9.94
CA SER A 81 -12.73 -10.45 -9.25
C SER A 81 -13.28 -9.02 -9.20
N PRO A 82 -13.60 -8.45 -8.02
CA PRO A 82 -14.02 -7.05 -7.88
C PRO A 82 -13.00 -6.05 -8.42
N VAL A 83 -11.72 -6.39 -8.35
CA VAL A 83 -10.62 -5.56 -8.87
C VAL A 83 -10.72 -5.45 -10.40
N PHE A 84 -10.99 -6.55 -11.09
CA PHE A 84 -11.17 -6.52 -12.54
C PHE A 84 -12.48 -5.83 -12.97
N ILE A 85 -13.56 -5.96 -12.21
CA ILE A 85 -14.80 -5.20 -12.49
C ILE A 85 -14.49 -3.71 -12.51
N LYS A 86 -13.86 -3.18 -11.47
CA LYS A 86 -13.47 -1.77 -11.38
C LYS A 86 -12.50 -1.37 -12.50
N HIS A 87 -11.50 -2.18 -12.79
CA HIS A 87 -10.54 -1.93 -13.87
C HIS A 87 -11.22 -1.75 -15.22
N PHE A 88 -12.16 -2.63 -15.58
CA PHE A 88 -12.85 -2.56 -16.87
C PHE A 88 -13.94 -1.46 -16.91
N GLU A 89 -14.52 -1.07 -15.78
CA GLU A 89 -15.37 0.13 -15.70
C GLU A 89 -14.56 1.40 -15.98
N GLU A 90 -13.39 1.56 -15.33
CA GLU A 90 -12.47 2.69 -15.56
C GLU A 90 -11.93 2.69 -17.00
N TYR A 91 -11.64 1.51 -17.55
CA TYR A 91 -11.24 1.33 -18.94
C TYR A 91 -12.31 1.87 -19.90
N ALA A 92 -13.53 1.37 -19.80
CA ALA A 92 -14.61 1.78 -20.69
C ALA A 92 -14.89 3.30 -20.63
N GLN A 93 -14.91 3.87 -19.41
CA GLN A 93 -15.06 5.32 -19.21
C GLN A 93 -13.91 6.12 -19.83
N SER A 94 -12.66 5.65 -19.68
CA SER A 94 -11.47 6.30 -20.26
C SER A 94 -11.54 6.31 -21.78
N VAL A 95 -11.87 5.18 -22.41
CA VAL A 95 -12.00 5.03 -23.87
C VAL A 95 -13.16 5.86 -24.41
N PHE A 96 -14.32 5.84 -23.74
CA PHE A 96 -15.48 6.64 -24.06
C PHE A 96 -15.14 8.13 -24.14
N LYS A 97 -14.51 8.67 -23.09
CA LYS A 97 -14.11 10.10 -23.03
C LYS A 97 -13.04 10.44 -24.06
N LYS A 98 -11.98 9.61 -24.13
CA LYS A 98 -10.80 9.86 -24.99
C LYS A 98 -11.18 9.95 -26.47
N PHE A 99 -12.06 9.07 -26.92
CA PHE A 99 -12.45 8.99 -28.34
C PHE A 99 -13.81 9.62 -28.65
N ARG A 100 -14.44 10.27 -27.65
CA ARG A 100 -15.74 10.95 -27.80
C ARG A 100 -16.79 10.02 -28.40
N LEU A 101 -16.85 8.78 -27.86
CA LEU A 101 -17.82 7.79 -28.30
C LEU A 101 -19.26 8.22 -27.93
N ASN A 102 -20.27 7.68 -28.62
CA ASN A 102 -21.68 7.98 -28.39
C ASN A 102 -22.55 6.73 -28.59
N LYS A 103 -23.87 6.88 -28.45
CA LYS A 103 -24.84 5.78 -28.57
C LYS A 103 -24.84 5.07 -29.94
N ASN A 104 -24.31 5.71 -30.98
CA ASN A 104 -24.20 5.11 -32.32
C ASN A 104 -22.87 4.36 -32.50
N SER A 105 -21.95 4.46 -31.55
CA SER A 105 -20.67 3.76 -31.60
C SER A 105 -20.84 2.26 -31.37
N PHE A 106 -20.10 1.46 -32.12
CA PHE A 106 -20.13 0.00 -32.05
C PHE A 106 -18.79 -0.51 -31.51
N VAL A 107 -18.86 -1.26 -30.42
CA VAL A 107 -17.71 -1.85 -29.72
C VAL A 107 -17.75 -3.36 -29.82
N ILE A 108 -16.66 -3.96 -30.27
CA ILE A 108 -16.50 -5.44 -30.30
C ILE A 108 -15.35 -5.80 -29.38
N ASP A 109 -15.55 -6.85 -28.56
CA ASP A 109 -14.50 -7.41 -27.69
C ASP A 109 -14.20 -8.85 -28.10
N ILE A 110 -12.94 -9.10 -28.47
CA ILE A 110 -12.43 -10.42 -28.85
C ILE A 110 -11.89 -11.10 -27.59
N GLY A 111 -12.35 -12.35 -27.33
CA GLY A 111 -12.13 -13.02 -26.06
C GLY A 111 -12.87 -12.33 -24.92
N SER A 112 -14.15 -12.02 -25.18
CA SER A 112 -14.97 -11.17 -24.31
C SER A 112 -15.30 -11.79 -22.96
N ASN A 113 -14.98 -13.05 -22.74
CA ASN A 113 -15.30 -13.80 -21.55
C ASN A 113 -16.80 -13.66 -21.20
N ASP A 114 -17.13 -13.39 -19.96
CA ASP A 114 -18.53 -13.18 -19.52
C ASP A 114 -19.06 -11.76 -19.80
N GLY A 115 -18.42 -10.99 -20.68
CA GLY A 115 -18.83 -9.66 -21.10
C GLY A 115 -18.46 -8.54 -20.13
N ILE A 116 -17.48 -8.76 -19.24
CA ILE A 116 -17.09 -7.82 -18.19
C ILE A 116 -16.74 -6.42 -18.72
N LEU A 117 -16.01 -6.29 -19.84
CA LEU A 117 -15.69 -5.01 -20.47
C LEU A 117 -16.89 -4.44 -21.26
N LEU A 118 -17.70 -5.29 -21.87
CA LEU A 118 -18.82 -4.84 -22.69
C LEU A 118 -19.99 -4.30 -21.89
N ARG A 119 -20.18 -4.78 -20.63
CA ARG A 119 -21.24 -4.26 -19.75
C ARG A 119 -21.15 -2.75 -19.50
N PRO A 120 -19.98 -2.18 -19.09
CA PRO A 120 -19.86 -0.73 -18.92
C PRO A 120 -20.03 0.05 -20.24
N PHE A 121 -19.56 -0.45 -21.39
CA PHE A 121 -19.83 0.18 -22.67
C PHE A 121 -21.32 0.19 -23.00
N LYS A 122 -22.03 -0.91 -22.76
CA LYS A 122 -23.50 -0.99 -22.93
C LYS A 122 -24.23 -0.03 -21.99
N LYS A 123 -23.81 0.08 -20.72
CA LYS A 123 -24.35 1.07 -19.76
C LYS A 123 -24.17 2.52 -20.23
N LEU A 124 -23.10 2.81 -20.96
CA LEU A 124 -22.87 4.12 -21.62
C LEU A 124 -23.67 4.32 -22.91
N GLY A 125 -24.54 3.37 -23.27
CA GLY A 125 -25.49 3.45 -24.39
C GLY A 125 -24.96 2.97 -25.73
N MET A 126 -23.76 2.39 -25.81
CA MET A 126 -23.17 1.90 -27.07
C MET A 126 -23.71 0.54 -27.51
N LYS A 127 -23.61 0.27 -28.81
CA LYS A 127 -23.81 -1.08 -29.36
C LYS A 127 -22.59 -1.93 -29.01
N VAL A 128 -22.80 -3.16 -28.52
CA VAL A 128 -21.73 -4.06 -28.08
C VAL A 128 -21.92 -5.46 -28.65
N LEU A 129 -20.79 -6.14 -28.95
CA LEU A 129 -20.76 -7.53 -29.38
C LEU A 129 -19.52 -8.22 -28.81
N GLY A 130 -19.70 -9.37 -28.17
CA GLY A 130 -18.61 -10.23 -27.72
C GLY A 130 -18.36 -11.37 -28.73
N VAL A 131 -17.10 -11.82 -28.78
CA VAL A 131 -16.72 -13.07 -29.47
C VAL A 131 -15.84 -13.84 -28.51
N ASP A 132 -16.24 -15.07 -28.13
CA ASP A 132 -15.47 -15.91 -27.19
C ASP A 132 -15.66 -17.40 -27.50
N PRO A 133 -14.58 -18.20 -27.60
CA PRO A 133 -14.69 -19.62 -27.95
C PRO A 133 -15.23 -20.50 -26.82
N ALA A 134 -15.24 -20.04 -25.56
CA ALA A 134 -15.73 -20.79 -24.42
C ALA A 134 -17.28 -20.76 -24.36
N GLU A 135 -17.92 -21.80 -24.85
CA GLU A 135 -19.37 -21.84 -25.03
C GLU A 135 -20.18 -21.54 -23.77
N ASP A 136 -19.81 -22.13 -22.63
CA ASP A 136 -20.54 -21.95 -21.38
C ASP A 136 -20.41 -20.51 -20.83
N ILE A 137 -19.24 -19.90 -21.03
CA ILE A 137 -19.00 -18.50 -20.63
C ILE A 137 -19.75 -17.56 -21.57
N ALA A 138 -19.74 -17.81 -22.88
CA ALA A 138 -20.51 -17.04 -23.85
C ALA A 138 -22.02 -17.13 -23.58
N LYS A 139 -22.56 -18.31 -23.25
CA LYS A 139 -23.96 -18.51 -22.83
C LYS A 139 -24.28 -17.68 -21.57
N LYS A 140 -23.37 -17.64 -20.60
CA LYS A 140 -23.54 -16.81 -19.40
C LYS A 140 -23.60 -15.31 -19.76
N ALA A 141 -22.69 -14.82 -20.61
CA ALA A 141 -22.69 -13.43 -21.07
C ALA A 141 -24.02 -13.06 -21.75
N VAL A 142 -24.56 -13.96 -22.61
CA VAL A 142 -25.85 -13.76 -23.26
C VAL A 142 -27.01 -13.70 -22.26
N LYS A 143 -27.05 -14.58 -21.25
CA LYS A 143 -28.02 -14.53 -20.15
C LYS A 143 -27.98 -13.20 -19.40
N GLU A 144 -26.79 -12.61 -19.24
CA GLU A 144 -26.60 -11.32 -18.59
C GLU A 144 -26.77 -10.13 -19.55
N GLY A 145 -27.32 -10.39 -20.76
CA GLY A 145 -27.72 -9.40 -21.72
C GLY A 145 -26.59 -8.88 -22.62
N ILE A 146 -25.42 -9.52 -22.65
CA ILE A 146 -24.34 -9.21 -23.58
C ILE A 146 -24.33 -10.21 -24.72
N ARG A 147 -24.70 -9.76 -25.91
CA ARG A 147 -24.65 -10.61 -27.10
C ARG A 147 -23.21 -11.08 -27.34
N THR A 148 -23.00 -12.38 -27.36
CA THR A 148 -21.67 -13.00 -27.54
C THR A 148 -21.78 -14.16 -28.50
N LEU A 149 -20.85 -14.24 -29.45
CA LEU A 149 -20.73 -15.33 -30.43
C LEU A 149 -19.80 -16.40 -29.89
N PRO A 150 -20.23 -17.68 -29.71
CA PRO A 150 -19.44 -18.74 -29.11
C PRO A 150 -18.49 -19.38 -30.14
N ARG A 151 -17.47 -18.65 -30.57
CA ARG A 151 -16.51 -19.10 -31.60
C ARG A 151 -15.17 -18.35 -31.50
N PHE A 152 -14.14 -18.90 -32.13
CA PHE A 152 -12.89 -18.18 -32.37
C PHE A 152 -13.12 -17.01 -33.33
N PHE A 153 -12.35 -15.93 -33.16
CA PHE A 153 -12.36 -14.79 -34.04
C PHE A 153 -11.35 -14.98 -35.17
N ASP A 154 -11.84 -15.08 -36.38
CA ASP A 154 -11.10 -15.27 -37.62
C ASP A 154 -11.67 -14.36 -38.73
N GLN A 155 -11.10 -14.41 -39.94
CA GLN A 155 -11.59 -13.63 -41.09
C GLN A 155 -13.04 -13.96 -41.47
N LYS A 156 -13.46 -15.22 -41.31
CA LYS A 156 -14.84 -15.66 -41.58
C LYS A 156 -15.81 -15.00 -40.58
N ALA A 157 -15.46 -15.03 -39.28
CA ALA A 157 -16.23 -14.35 -38.25
C ALA A 157 -16.32 -12.85 -38.50
N ALA A 158 -15.20 -12.20 -38.84
CA ALA A 158 -15.15 -10.76 -39.13
C ALA A 158 -16.05 -10.38 -40.32
N LYS A 159 -16.05 -11.17 -41.40
CA LYS A 159 -16.90 -10.97 -42.57
C LYS A 159 -18.39 -11.09 -42.22
N GLU A 160 -18.78 -12.16 -41.51
CA GLU A 160 -20.17 -12.36 -41.05
C GLU A 160 -20.63 -11.24 -40.12
N ILE A 161 -19.79 -10.79 -39.19
CA ILE A 161 -20.10 -9.69 -38.27
C ILE A 161 -20.27 -8.38 -39.05
N SER A 162 -19.36 -8.09 -39.98
CA SER A 162 -19.43 -6.88 -40.81
C SER A 162 -20.70 -6.80 -41.65
N GLN A 163 -21.14 -7.92 -42.23
CA GLN A 163 -22.37 -8.02 -43.03
C GLN A 163 -23.61 -7.84 -42.16
N LYS A 164 -23.64 -8.42 -40.95
CA LYS A 164 -24.83 -8.48 -40.12
C LYS A 164 -24.97 -7.25 -39.19
N TYR A 165 -23.89 -6.70 -38.70
CA TYR A 165 -23.85 -5.65 -37.66
C TYR A 165 -23.14 -4.37 -38.08
N GLY A 166 -22.42 -4.40 -39.22
CA GLY A 166 -21.60 -3.29 -39.69
C GLY A 166 -20.18 -3.30 -39.12
N ARG A 167 -19.39 -2.30 -39.50
CA ARG A 167 -18.00 -2.11 -39.04
C ARG A 167 -17.95 -1.42 -37.67
N ALA A 168 -16.97 -1.79 -36.86
CA ALA A 168 -16.78 -1.32 -35.49
C ALA A 168 -16.01 0.02 -35.42
N ASP A 169 -16.39 0.85 -34.45
CA ASP A 169 -15.62 2.03 -34.04
C ASP A 169 -14.43 1.63 -33.16
N ILE A 170 -14.67 0.67 -32.26
CA ILE A 170 -13.65 0.14 -31.35
C ILE A 170 -13.68 -1.41 -31.44
N ILE A 171 -12.51 -1.99 -31.58
CA ILE A 171 -12.31 -3.44 -31.36
C ILE A 171 -11.30 -3.58 -30.22
N THR A 172 -11.59 -4.43 -29.25
CA THR A 172 -10.71 -4.70 -28.13
C THR A 172 -10.27 -6.17 -28.10
N ALA A 173 -9.05 -6.42 -27.60
CA ALA A 173 -8.51 -7.75 -27.36
C ALA A 173 -7.65 -7.72 -26.09
N ASN A 174 -8.29 -7.95 -24.93
CA ASN A 174 -7.64 -7.81 -23.64
C ASN A 174 -7.17 -9.17 -23.13
N ASN A 175 -5.84 -9.31 -22.94
CA ASN A 175 -5.17 -10.58 -22.62
C ASN A 175 -5.47 -11.70 -23.63
N VAL A 176 -5.70 -11.35 -24.90
CA VAL A 176 -5.99 -12.26 -25.99
C VAL A 176 -4.89 -12.24 -27.06
N PHE A 177 -4.40 -11.05 -27.43
CA PHE A 177 -3.41 -10.93 -28.50
C PHE A 177 -2.12 -11.73 -28.24
N ALA A 178 -1.73 -11.86 -26.97
CA ALA A 178 -0.60 -12.69 -26.55
C ALA A 178 -0.86 -14.21 -26.69
N HIS A 179 -2.11 -14.65 -26.78
CA HIS A 179 -2.54 -16.05 -26.86
C HIS A 179 -2.68 -16.56 -28.30
N VAL A 180 -2.66 -15.67 -29.27
CA VAL A 180 -2.95 -16.02 -30.66
C VAL A 180 -1.69 -16.52 -31.38
N ASN A 181 -1.77 -17.71 -31.96
CA ASN A 181 -0.66 -18.25 -32.73
C ASN A 181 -0.52 -17.58 -34.10
N ASN A 182 -1.63 -17.31 -34.79
CA ASN A 182 -1.66 -16.63 -36.09
C ASN A 182 -2.10 -15.17 -35.92
N SER A 183 -1.20 -14.34 -35.41
CA SER A 183 -1.46 -12.90 -35.21
C SER A 183 -1.69 -12.14 -36.53
N ASP A 184 -1.12 -12.64 -37.66
CA ASP A 184 -1.33 -12.03 -38.98
C ASP A 184 -2.83 -12.14 -39.38
N GLU A 185 -3.44 -13.32 -39.28
CA GLU A 185 -4.86 -13.56 -39.59
C GLU A 185 -5.80 -12.74 -38.68
N LEU A 186 -5.53 -12.72 -37.37
CA LEU A 186 -6.30 -11.91 -36.43
C LEU A 186 -6.27 -10.45 -36.83
N THR A 187 -5.09 -9.91 -37.19
CA THR A 187 -4.92 -8.49 -37.52
C THR A 187 -5.63 -8.12 -38.83
N GLU A 188 -5.57 -8.98 -39.84
CA GLU A 188 -6.33 -8.79 -41.11
C GLU A 188 -7.84 -8.84 -40.84
N ALA A 189 -8.32 -9.76 -40.00
CA ALA A 189 -9.72 -9.84 -39.60
C ALA A 189 -10.17 -8.56 -38.86
N VAL A 190 -9.35 -8.05 -37.94
CA VAL A 190 -9.62 -6.78 -37.24
C VAL A 190 -9.66 -5.62 -38.21
N LYS A 191 -8.69 -5.52 -39.13
CA LYS A 191 -8.62 -4.44 -40.13
C LYS A 191 -9.84 -4.42 -41.05
N MET A 192 -10.32 -5.63 -41.47
CA MET A 192 -11.53 -5.76 -42.27
C MET A 192 -12.77 -5.24 -41.53
N LEU A 193 -12.89 -5.51 -40.24
CA LEU A 193 -14.04 -5.21 -39.43
C LEU A 193 -14.01 -3.78 -38.85
N LEU A 194 -12.87 -3.11 -38.86
CA LEU A 194 -12.70 -1.77 -38.30
C LEU A 194 -13.20 -0.71 -39.30
N LYS A 195 -13.87 0.35 -38.83
CA LYS A 195 -14.15 1.53 -39.62
C LYS A 195 -12.82 2.21 -40.03
N PRO A 196 -12.79 3.06 -41.10
CA PRO A 196 -11.57 3.75 -41.52
C PRO A 196 -10.86 4.50 -40.37
N ASN A 197 -11.61 5.19 -39.52
CA ASN A 197 -11.11 5.89 -38.34
C ASN A 197 -11.32 5.09 -37.04
N GLY A 198 -11.64 3.81 -37.13
CA GLY A 198 -11.80 2.94 -35.96
C GLY A 198 -10.48 2.63 -35.27
N ILE A 199 -10.56 2.16 -34.06
CA ILE A 199 -9.40 1.93 -33.19
C ILE A 199 -9.40 0.47 -32.71
N PHE A 200 -8.27 -0.19 -32.87
CA PHE A 200 -7.99 -1.48 -32.25
C PHE A 200 -7.20 -1.25 -30.94
N ILE A 201 -7.69 -1.80 -29.85
CA ILE A 201 -7.08 -1.65 -28.52
C ILE A 201 -6.70 -3.02 -27.99
N ILE A 202 -5.42 -3.21 -27.68
CA ILE A 202 -4.94 -4.42 -27.01
C ILE A 202 -4.43 -4.09 -25.61
N GLU A 203 -4.78 -4.90 -24.61
CA GLU A 203 -4.19 -4.83 -23.28
C GLU A 203 -3.49 -6.15 -22.99
N VAL A 204 -2.19 -6.08 -22.68
CA VAL A 204 -1.33 -7.27 -22.49
C VAL A 204 -0.28 -7.01 -21.42
N PRO A 205 0.20 -8.08 -20.72
CA PRO A 205 1.35 -7.95 -19.83
C PRO A 205 2.55 -7.34 -20.55
N TYR A 206 3.20 -6.37 -19.90
CA TYR A 206 4.33 -5.64 -20.47
C TYR A 206 5.65 -6.36 -20.20
N LEU A 207 6.43 -6.60 -21.24
CA LEU A 207 7.68 -7.35 -21.17
C LEU A 207 8.71 -6.72 -20.21
N VAL A 208 8.74 -5.38 -20.07
CA VAL A 208 9.63 -4.70 -19.11
C VAL A 208 9.25 -5.07 -17.68
N ASP A 209 7.96 -4.92 -17.31
CA ASP A 209 7.48 -5.30 -15.97
C ASP A 209 7.64 -6.80 -15.71
N PHE A 210 7.44 -7.65 -16.73
CA PHE A 210 7.66 -9.09 -16.67
C PHE A 210 9.10 -9.44 -16.23
N LEU A 211 10.10 -8.79 -16.83
CA LEU A 211 11.51 -9.02 -16.50
C LEU A 211 11.92 -8.39 -15.15
N GLU A 212 11.53 -7.13 -14.90
CA GLU A 212 11.91 -6.39 -13.69
C GLU A 212 11.33 -6.99 -12.42
N LYS A 213 10.07 -7.42 -12.48
CA LYS A 213 9.34 -7.99 -11.34
C LYS A 213 9.46 -9.50 -11.25
N ASN A 214 10.29 -10.10 -12.08
CA ASN A 214 10.53 -11.55 -12.11
C ASN A 214 9.25 -12.41 -12.25
N LEU A 215 8.34 -12.02 -13.15
CA LEU A 215 7.02 -12.61 -13.33
C LEU A 215 7.07 -13.88 -14.19
N PHE A 216 8.02 -14.77 -13.96
CA PHE A 216 8.21 -16.01 -14.76
C PHE A 216 7.01 -16.95 -14.71
N ASP A 217 6.20 -16.87 -13.68
CA ASP A 217 4.97 -17.66 -13.49
C ASP A 217 3.87 -17.29 -14.49
N LEU A 218 4.01 -16.15 -15.21
CA LEU A 218 3.20 -15.83 -16.37
C LEU A 218 3.60 -16.65 -17.63
N VAL A 219 4.63 -17.49 -17.54
CA VAL A 219 5.02 -18.41 -18.62
C VAL A 219 4.19 -19.69 -18.49
N TYR A 220 3.16 -19.82 -19.32
CA TYR A 220 2.34 -21.01 -19.46
C TYR A 220 1.78 -21.11 -20.89
N HIS A 221 1.26 -22.26 -21.27
CA HIS A 221 0.98 -22.61 -22.67
C HIS A 221 -0.01 -21.70 -23.38
N GLU A 222 -0.83 -20.95 -22.63
CA GLU A 222 -1.75 -19.96 -23.19
C GLU A 222 -1.05 -18.70 -23.66
N HIS A 223 0.08 -18.29 -23.03
CA HIS A 223 0.83 -17.07 -23.34
C HIS A 223 1.91 -17.33 -24.40
N LEU A 224 1.53 -17.27 -25.67
CA LEU A 224 2.42 -17.58 -26.78
C LEU A 224 3.47 -16.50 -27.07
N SER A 225 3.17 -15.24 -26.72
CA SER A 225 4.01 -14.07 -27.00
C SER A 225 4.12 -13.14 -25.79
N TYR A 226 5.34 -12.67 -25.51
CA TYR A 226 5.67 -11.71 -24.46
C TYR A 226 6.00 -10.39 -25.12
N LEU A 227 5.10 -9.43 -24.99
CA LEU A 227 5.01 -8.30 -25.90
C LEU A 227 5.67 -7.04 -25.35
N SER A 228 6.35 -6.33 -26.26
CA SER A 228 6.87 -4.99 -26.07
C SER A 228 6.51 -4.13 -27.28
N ILE A 229 6.69 -2.81 -27.19
CA ILE A 229 6.21 -1.86 -28.23
C ILE A 229 7.03 -1.97 -29.52
N ASN A 230 8.33 -2.23 -29.42
CA ASN A 230 9.18 -2.27 -30.59
C ASN A 230 8.79 -3.41 -31.58
N PRO A 231 8.66 -4.70 -31.18
CA PRO A 231 8.13 -5.75 -32.03
C PRO A 231 6.70 -5.50 -32.50
N LEU A 232 5.82 -4.96 -31.65
CA LEU A 232 4.44 -4.65 -32.04
C LEU A 232 4.37 -3.54 -33.11
N LYS A 233 5.19 -2.50 -33.00
CA LYS A 233 5.27 -1.44 -34.00
C LYS A 233 5.69 -2.00 -35.37
N PHE A 234 6.73 -2.83 -35.39
CA PHE A 234 7.15 -3.51 -36.61
C PHE A 234 6.00 -4.35 -37.20
N PHE A 235 5.32 -5.12 -36.35
CA PHE A 235 4.21 -5.97 -36.75
C PHE A 235 3.04 -5.19 -37.37
N PHE A 236 2.52 -4.18 -36.67
CA PHE A 236 1.37 -3.42 -37.16
C PHE A 236 1.70 -2.61 -38.42
N ASN A 237 2.92 -2.07 -38.53
CA ASN A 237 3.34 -1.38 -39.74
C ASN A 237 3.31 -2.31 -40.97
N LYS A 238 3.74 -3.56 -40.83
CA LYS A 238 3.67 -4.60 -41.88
C LYS A 238 2.24 -4.82 -42.38
N HIS A 239 1.24 -4.68 -41.49
CA HIS A 239 -0.20 -4.83 -41.81
C HIS A 239 -0.88 -3.53 -42.25
N GLY A 240 -0.16 -2.44 -42.48
CA GLY A 240 -0.72 -1.14 -42.83
C GLY A 240 -1.55 -0.53 -41.69
N MET A 241 -1.20 -0.87 -40.43
CA MET A 241 -1.74 -0.28 -39.23
C MET A 241 -0.61 0.40 -38.44
N GLU A 242 -0.94 1.28 -37.49
CA GLU A 242 0.03 2.07 -36.78
C GLU A 242 -0.33 2.22 -35.31
N ILE A 243 0.63 1.97 -34.40
CA ILE A 243 0.47 2.29 -32.98
C ILE A 243 0.54 3.81 -32.82
N PHE A 244 -0.53 4.42 -32.29
CA PHE A 244 -0.56 5.88 -32.12
C PHE A 244 -0.52 6.30 -30.64
N ASP A 245 -0.83 5.42 -29.68
CA ASP A 245 -0.70 5.71 -28.25
C ASP A 245 -0.48 4.44 -27.43
N VAL A 246 0.16 4.61 -26.27
CA VAL A 246 0.42 3.54 -25.30
C VAL A 246 0.23 4.06 -23.88
N VAL A 247 -0.47 3.30 -23.05
CA VAL A 247 -0.69 3.64 -21.63
C VAL A 247 -0.27 2.45 -20.76
N LYS A 248 0.49 2.73 -19.71
CA LYS A 248 0.83 1.72 -18.69
C LYS A 248 -0.36 1.50 -17.74
N VAL A 249 -0.66 0.25 -17.41
CA VAL A 249 -1.75 -0.14 -16.51
C VAL A 249 -1.25 -1.17 -15.49
N SER A 250 -1.89 -1.23 -14.32
CA SER A 250 -1.44 -2.05 -13.20
C SER A 250 -1.92 -3.50 -13.22
N SER A 251 -2.73 -3.90 -14.23
CA SER A 251 -3.23 -5.28 -14.33
C SER A 251 -2.10 -6.30 -14.46
N HIS A 252 -2.31 -7.52 -13.95
CA HIS A 252 -1.38 -8.66 -14.04
C HIS A 252 0.07 -8.40 -13.55
N GLY A 253 0.28 -7.44 -12.63
CA GLY A 253 1.62 -7.07 -12.17
C GLY A 253 2.29 -5.98 -13.00
N GLY A 254 1.68 -5.55 -14.10
CA GLY A 254 2.12 -4.50 -15.03
C GLY A 254 1.80 -4.87 -16.46
N SER A 255 0.94 -4.07 -17.08
CA SER A 255 0.49 -4.27 -18.47
C SER A 255 0.58 -2.97 -19.25
N ILE A 256 0.46 -3.07 -20.56
CA ILE A 256 0.31 -1.94 -21.47
C ILE A 256 -1.01 -2.05 -22.21
N ARG A 257 -1.66 -0.90 -22.38
CA ARG A 257 -2.78 -0.72 -23.30
C ARG A 257 -2.29 0.01 -24.53
N VAL A 258 -2.33 -0.66 -25.67
CA VAL A 258 -1.80 -0.19 -26.95
C VAL A 258 -2.96 0.17 -27.86
N PHE A 259 -2.93 1.38 -28.40
CA PHE A 259 -3.96 1.90 -29.29
C PHE A 259 -3.42 1.91 -30.71
N VAL A 260 -4.11 1.17 -31.59
CA VAL A 260 -3.72 0.95 -32.98
C VAL A 260 -4.79 1.50 -33.92
N LYS A 261 -4.39 2.18 -34.98
CA LYS A 261 -5.24 2.71 -36.04
C LYS A 261 -4.85 2.15 -37.41
N ASN A 262 -5.72 2.26 -38.41
CA ASN A 262 -5.29 2.14 -39.79
C ASN A 262 -4.26 3.22 -40.12
N LYS A 263 -3.30 2.94 -41.00
CA LYS A 263 -2.21 3.86 -41.34
C LYS A 263 -2.73 5.28 -41.72
N ASP A 264 -3.82 5.31 -42.51
CA ASP A 264 -4.46 6.54 -42.98
C ASP A 264 -5.50 7.11 -41.98
N GLY A 265 -5.64 6.52 -40.83
CA GLY A 265 -6.56 6.98 -39.79
C GLY A 265 -6.12 8.31 -39.17
N LYS A 266 -7.10 9.13 -38.77
CA LYS A 266 -6.92 10.56 -38.37
C LYS A 266 -6.13 10.79 -37.06
N HIS A 267 -5.93 9.76 -36.23
CA HIS A 267 -5.31 9.90 -34.89
C HIS A 267 -3.80 10.18 -35.04
N LYS A 268 -3.29 11.23 -34.38
CA LYS A 268 -1.87 11.60 -34.37
C LYS A 268 -1.09 10.65 -33.45
N ILE A 269 0.15 10.34 -33.82
CA ILE A 269 1.05 9.55 -32.97
C ILE A 269 1.44 10.37 -31.75
N MET A 270 1.20 9.82 -30.57
CA MET A 270 1.49 10.45 -29.28
C MET A 270 2.95 10.23 -28.88
N PRO A 271 3.54 11.14 -28.08
CA PRO A 271 4.91 10.99 -27.56
C PRO A 271 5.12 9.71 -26.72
N SER A 272 4.05 9.15 -26.15
CA SER A 272 4.08 7.90 -25.39
C SER A 272 4.75 6.78 -26.17
N VAL A 273 4.43 6.61 -27.45
CA VAL A 273 5.01 5.54 -28.29
C VAL A 273 6.54 5.64 -28.35
N LYS A 274 7.08 6.84 -28.55
CA LYS A 274 8.53 7.10 -28.57
C LYS A 274 9.16 6.86 -27.21
N ASN A 275 8.48 7.24 -26.14
CA ASN A 275 8.96 7.09 -24.76
C ASN A 275 9.08 5.63 -24.37
N PHE A 276 8.07 4.80 -24.68
CA PHE A 276 8.12 3.35 -24.41
C PHE A 276 9.24 2.67 -25.22
N ILE A 277 9.42 3.01 -26.48
CA ILE A 277 10.52 2.47 -27.29
C ILE A 277 11.89 2.84 -26.68
N LYS A 278 12.05 4.09 -26.22
CA LYS A 278 13.28 4.55 -25.55
C LYS A 278 13.52 3.77 -24.25
N GLU A 279 12.47 3.54 -23.45
CA GLU A 279 12.54 2.70 -22.24
C GLU A 279 13.02 1.29 -22.58
N GLU A 280 12.44 0.63 -23.58
CA GLU A 280 12.80 -0.72 -24.00
C GLU A 280 14.27 -0.82 -24.48
N ILE A 281 14.76 0.20 -25.21
CA ILE A 281 16.17 0.29 -25.63
C ILE A 281 17.08 0.41 -24.40
N ASN A 282 16.76 1.31 -23.47
CA ASN A 282 17.54 1.52 -22.26
C ASN A 282 17.59 0.25 -21.39
N LYS A 283 16.50 -0.53 -21.35
CA LYS A 283 16.41 -1.82 -20.66
C LYS A 283 17.02 -2.97 -21.46
N LYS A 284 17.61 -2.69 -22.62
CA LYS A 284 18.31 -3.67 -23.48
C LYS A 284 17.45 -4.86 -23.89
N LEU A 285 16.15 -4.66 -24.15
CA LEU A 285 15.24 -5.72 -24.56
C LEU A 285 15.61 -6.37 -25.91
N ASN A 286 16.47 -5.73 -26.69
CA ASN A 286 17.03 -6.26 -27.94
C ASN A 286 18.28 -7.12 -27.74
N LYS A 287 18.68 -7.41 -26.49
CA LYS A 287 19.90 -8.20 -26.19
C LYS A 287 19.52 -9.55 -25.56
N GLU A 288 20.08 -10.63 -26.09
CA GLU A 288 19.92 -12.00 -25.59
C GLU A 288 20.29 -12.10 -24.10
N LYS A 289 21.38 -11.42 -23.68
CA LYS A 289 21.88 -11.43 -22.30
C LYS A 289 20.81 -11.02 -21.29
N THR A 290 19.95 -10.06 -21.61
CA THR A 290 18.85 -9.62 -20.72
C THR A 290 17.94 -10.78 -20.31
N TYR A 291 17.68 -11.69 -21.20
CA TYR A 291 16.81 -12.85 -20.95
C TYR A 291 17.53 -14.02 -20.27
N LEU A 292 18.84 -14.17 -20.52
CA LEU A 292 19.65 -15.14 -19.80
C LEU A 292 19.83 -14.73 -18.33
N ASP A 293 20.11 -13.45 -18.06
CA ASP A 293 20.18 -12.89 -16.71
C ASP A 293 18.83 -13.05 -15.97
N PHE A 294 17.71 -12.95 -16.68
CA PHE A 294 16.38 -13.23 -16.14
C PHE A 294 16.21 -14.71 -15.76
N ALA A 295 16.67 -15.65 -16.61
CA ALA A 295 16.62 -17.08 -16.32
C ALA A 295 17.44 -17.45 -15.07
N ASP A 296 18.60 -16.81 -14.88
CA ASP A 296 19.45 -17.04 -13.70
C ASP A 296 18.77 -16.53 -12.42
N LYS A 297 18.11 -15.36 -12.46
CA LYS A 297 17.30 -14.85 -11.32
C LYS A 297 16.17 -15.80 -10.94
N ILE A 298 15.53 -16.46 -11.90
CA ILE A 298 14.48 -17.44 -11.62
C ILE A 298 15.06 -18.64 -10.87
N LYS A 299 16.23 -19.14 -11.27
CA LYS A 299 16.91 -20.24 -10.59
C LYS A 299 17.26 -19.87 -9.13
N GLU A 300 17.84 -18.70 -8.92
CA GLU A 300 18.13 -18.21 -7.57
C GLU A 300 16.87 -18.11 -6.70
N ASN A 301 15.77 -17.63 -7.26
CA ASN A 301 14.50 -17.54 -6.55
C ASN A 301 13.93 -18.93 -6.22
N LYS A 302 14.06 -19.89 -7.14
CA LYS A 302 13.68 -21.28 -6.89
C LYS A 302 14.43 -21.85 -5.68
N GLU A 303 15.75 -21.68 -5.65
CA GLU A 303 16.60 -22.17 -4.55
C GLU A 303 16.22 -21.51 -3.22
N LYS A 304 16.08 -20.19 -3.21
CA LYS A 304 15.68 -19.42 -2.02
C LYS A 304 14.31 -19.84 -1.49
N LEU A 305 13.32 -20.00 -2.37
CA LEU A 305 11.98 -20.41 -1.98
C LEU A 305 11.95 -21.84 -1.46
N LEU A 306 12.58 -22.78 -2.16
CA LEU A 306 12.61 -24.19 -1.73
C LEU A 306 13.33 -24.34 -0.38
N LYS A 307 14.42 -23.62 -0.17
CA LYS A 307 15.10 -23.58 1.15
C LYS A 307 14.15 -23.07 2.23
N LEU A 308 13.49 -21.92 2.02
CA LEU A 308 12.53 -21.36 2.96
C LEU A 308 11.40 -22.34 3.31
N LEU A 309 10.80 -22.99 2.31
CA LEU A 309 9.71 -23.95 2.54
C LEU A 309 10.19 -25.19 3.29
N LYS A 310 11.38 -25.72 2.96
CA LYS A 310 12.01 -26.83 3.69
C LYS A 310 12.30 -26.48 5.15
N ASP A 311 12.85 -25.31 5.41
CA ASP A 311 13.15 -24.83 6.77
C ASP A 311 11.88 -24.70 7.61
N ILE A 312 10.78 -24.22 7.02
CA ILE A 312 9.46 -24.14 7.67
C ILE A 312 8.91 -25.55 7.98
N LYS A 313 8.98 -26.48 7.02
CA LYS A 313 8.51 -27.86 7.22
C LYS A 313 9.36 -28.63 8.24
N ALA A 314 10.67 -28.40 8.27
CA ALA A 314 11.58 -28.99 9.27
C ALA A 314 11.24 -28.55 10.71
N GLN A 315 10.62 -27.40 10.90
CA GLN A 315 10.10 -26.91 12.18
C GLN A 315 8.74 -27.53 12.54
N GLY A 316 8.24 -28.52 11.80
CA GLY A 316 6.92 -29.12 12.00
C GLY A 316 5.74 -28.22 11.63
N LYS A 317 5.99 -27.09 10.93
CA LYS A 317 4.98 -26.10 10.57
C LYS A 317 4.17 -26.51 9.35
N ARG A 318 2.89 -26.12 9.35
CA ARG A 318 1.95 -26.40 8.26
C ARG A 318 1.85 -25.21 7.31
N ILE A 319 1.76 -25.54 6.01
CA ILE A 319 1.65 -24.52 4.95
C ILE A 319 0.43 -24.85 4.10
N ALA A 320 -0.48 -23.89 3.92
CA ALA A 320 -1.56 -23.95 2.94
C ALA A 320 -1.32 -22.93 1.80
N GLY A 321 -1.77 -23.25 0.59
CA GLY A 321 -1.76 -22.29 -0.51
C GLY A 321 -3.00 -21.37 -0.47
N TYR A 322 -2.92 -20.19 -1.07
CA TYR A 322 -4.08 -19.32 -1.32
C TYR A 322 -4.06 -18.78 -2.76
N GLY A 323 -5.17 -19.03 -3.45
CA GLY A 323 -5.37 -18.81 -4.88
C GLY A 323 -4.82 -19.96 -5.73
N ALA A 324 -5.61 -20.43 -6.67
CA ALA A 324 -5.22 -21.44 -7.65
C ALA A 324 -5.27 -20.87 -9.09
N PRO A 325 -4.53 -19.77 -9.39
CA PRO A 325 -4.46 -19.24 -10.75
C PRO A 325 -3.55 -20.07 -11.64
N ALA A 326 -3.70 -19.98 -12.97
CA ALA A 326 -2.81 -20.63 -13.94
C ALA A 326 -1.32 -20.41 -13.63
N LYS A 327 -0.93 -19.18 -13.35
CA LYS A 327 0.45 -18.82 -12.99
C LYS A 327 0.94 -19.53 -11.71
N GLY A 328 0.07 -19.76 -10.72
CA GLY A 328 0.41 -20.54 -9.53
C GLY A 328 0.76 -21.98 -9.89
N ASN A 329 0.04 -22.60 -10.82
CA ASN A 329 0.34 -23.95 -11.28
C ASN A 329 1.68 -24.02 -12.04
N THR A 330 2.04 -23.00 -12.82
CA THR A 330 3.39 -22.90 -13.42
C THR A 330 4.48 -22.89 -12.35
N LEU A 331 4.32 -22.04 -11.32
CA LEU A 331 5.26 -21.94 -10.21
C LEU A 331 5.39 -23.28 -9.47
N LEU A 332 4.27 -23.92 -9.11
CA LEU A 332 4.24 -25.18 -8.39
C LEU A 332 4.97 -26.28 -9.19
N ASN A 333 4.64 -26.45 -10.46
CA ASN A 333 5.25 -27.48 -11.32
C ASN A 333 6.75 -27.22 -11.51
N TYR A 334 7.16 -26.01 -11.89
CA TYR A 334 8.56 -25.72 -12.14
C TYR A 334 9.42 -25.80 -10.88
N PHE A 335 8.89 -25.44 -9.72
CA PHE A 335 9.63 -25.52 -8.45
C PHE A 335 9.52 -26.91 -7.80
N GLY A 336 8.62 -27.76 -8.25
CA GLY A 336 8.40 -29.09 -7.66
C GLY A 336 7.76 -29.00 -6.28
N ILE A 337 6.80 -28.08 -6.11
CA ILE A 337 6.05 -27.90 -4.87
C ILE A 337 4.74 -28.70 -4.99
N ASP A 338 4.63 -29.77 -4.24
CA ASP A 338 3.52 -30.72 -4.25
C ASP A 338 2.75 -30.77 -2.90
N SER A 339 1.91 -31.77 -2.74
CA SER A 339 1.11 -32.01 -1.52
C SER A 339 1.94 -32.36 -0.29
N LYS A 340 3.24 -32.68 -0.41
CA LYS A 340 4.15 -32.89 0.73
C LYS A 340 4.55 -31.56 1.36
N ILE A 341 4.50 -30.47 0.60
CA ILE A 341 4.85 -29.10 1.03
C ILE A 341 3.60 -28.33 1.38
N LEU A 342 2.59 -28.29 0.50
CA LEU A 342 1.32 -27.59 0.69
C LEU A 342 0.22 -28.60 0.99
N ASP A 343 -0.38 -28.52 2.15
CA ASP A 343 -1.45 -29.45 2.58
C ASP A 343 -2.70 -29.33 1.66
N TYR A 344 -3.04 -28.13 1.23
CA TYR A 344 -4.13 -27.79 0.32
C TYR A 344 -3.98 -26.36 -0.22
N ILE A 345 -4.77 -25.99 -1.23
CA ILE A 345 -4.87 -24.62 -1.75
C ILE A 345 -6.29 -24.12 -1.58
N VAL A 346 -6.44 -22.97 -0.95
CA VAL A 346 -7.73 -22.25 -0.87
C VAL A 346 -7.96 -21.47 -2.16
N ASP A 347 -9.12 -21.61 -2.78
CA ASP A 347 -9.55 -20.75 -3.89
C ASP A 347 -11.01 -20.34 -3.72
N ASP A 348 -11.31 -19.08 -4.05
CA ASP A 348 -12.65 -18.52 -3.91
C ASP A 348 -13.61 -18.95 -5.03
N SER A 349 -13.08 -19.46 -6.15
CA SER A 349 -13.89 -19.91 -7.27
C SER A 349 -14.54 -21.27 -6.99
N PRO A 350 -15.89 -21.35 -6.93
CA PRO A 350 -16.57 -22.64 -6.77
C PRO A 350 -16.26 -23.65 -7.89
N LEU A 351 -15.85 -23.15 -9.06
CA LEU A 351 -15.51 -23.98 -10.22
C LEU A 351 -14.22 -24.78 -10.04
N LYS A 352 -13.32 -24.33 -9.11
CA LYS A 352 -12.05 -25.00 -8.83
C LYS A 352 -12.07 -25.80 -7.52
N GLN A 353 -13.00 -25.49 -6.63
CA GLN A 353 -13.15 -26.24 -5.38
C GLN A 353 -13.50 -27.70 -5.64
N ARG A 354 -12.92 -28.61 -4.84
CA ARG A 354 -13.00 -30.06 -4.96
C ARG A 354 -12.25 -30.64 -6.16
N LEU A 355 -11.47 -29.82 -6.88
CA LEU A 355 -10.53 -30.27 -7.91
C LEU A 355 -9.10 -30.32 -7.35
N TYR A 356 -8.19 -30.81 -8.18
CA TYR A 356 -6.77 -30.92 -7.87
C TYR A 356 -5.96 -30.12 -8.88
N THR A 357 -4.83 -29.56 -8.45
CA THR A 357 -3.93 -28.83 -9.34
C THR A 357 -3.27 -29.77 -10.35
N PRO A 358 -3.14 -29.35 -11.63
CA PRO A 358 -2.49 -30.15 -12.64
C PRO A 358 -1.01 -30.39 -12.29
N GLY A 359 -0.54 -31.61 -12.49
CA GLY A 359 0.85 -32.05 -12.30
C GLY A 359 1.31 -32.17 -10.85
N THR A 360 0.80 -31.36 -9.91
CA THR A 360 1.20 -31.36 -8.49
C THR A 360 0.17 -31.97 -7.57
N HIS A 361 -1.04 -32.20 -8.05
CA HIS A 361 -2.15 -32.90 -7.39
C HIS A 361 -2.51 -32.38 -5.99
N ILE A 362 -2.33 -31.08 -5.75
CA ILE A 362 -2.70 -30.44 -4.47
C ILE A 362 -4.21 -30.20 -4.49
N PRO A 363 -4.96 -30.59 -3.44
CA PRO A 363 -6.41 -30.39 -3.39
C PRO A 363 -6.77 -28.91 -3.26
N VAL A 364 -7.77 -28.47 -4.03
CA VAL A 364 -8.32 -27.12 -3.98
C VAL A 364 -9.59 -27.09 -3.15
N VAL A 365 -9.63 -26.25 -2.14
CA VAL A 365 -10.70 -26.19 -1.14
C VAL A 365 -11.28 -24.79 -0.99
N SER A 366 -12.44 -24.67 -0.32
CA SER A 366 -13.02 -23.37 0.00
C SER A 366 -12.29 -22.68 1.16
N SER A 367 -12.43 -21.34 1.30
CA SER A 367 -11.86 -20.57 2.38
C SER A 367 -12.36 -20.97 3.78
N GLN A 368 -13.50 -21.63 3.88
CA GLN A 368 -14.02 -22.17 5.14
C GLN A 368 -13.10 -23.21 5.76
N THR A 369 -12.28 -23.89 4.96
CA THR A 369 -11.32 -24.90 5.45
C THR A 369 -10.26 -24.31 6.36
N LEU A 370 -9.90 -23.03 6.21
CA LEU A 370 -8.97 -22.33 7.09
C LEU A 370 -9.44 -22.29 8.56
N ASN A 371 -10.76 -22.38 8.76
CA ASN A 371 -11.38 -22.27 10.10
C ASN A 371 -11.90 -23.62 10.65
N LYS A 372 -11.93 -24.69 9.83
CA LYS A 372 -12.60 -25.97 10.19
C LYS A 372 -11.65 -27.15 10.42
N GLY A 373 -10.36 -27.01 10.24
CA GLY A 373 -9.39 -28.11 10.36
C GLY A 373 -8.15 -27.69 11.13
N PRO A 374 -7.14 -28.57 11.17
CA PRO A 374 -5.83 -28.18 11.71
C PRO A 374 -5.32 -26.97 10.93
N ARG A 375 -5.19 -25.85 11.64
CA ARG A 375 -4.85 -24.57 11.07
C ARG A 375 -3.44 -24.57 10.50
N PRO A 376 -3.18 -23.95 9.31
CA PRO A 376 -1.83 -23.73 8.82
C PRO A 376 -1.13 -22.65 9.65
N ASP A 377 0.20 -22.75 9.79
CA ASP A 377 1.04 -21.69 10.36
C ASP A 377 1.36 -20.63 9.30
N TYR A 378 1.41 -21.05 8.04
CA TYR A 378 1.74 -20.20 6.89
C TYR A 378 0.71 -20.35 5.77
N ILE A 379 0.40 -19.21 5.12
CA ILE A 379 -0.34 -19.17 3.86
C ILE A 379 0.60 -18.76 2.74
N PHE A 380 0.82 -19.65 1.78
CA PHE A 380 1.61 -19.41 0.57
C PHE A 380 0.70 -18.79 -0.51
N ILE A 381 0.90 -17.49 -0.80
CA ILE A 381 0.03 -16.73 -1.70
C ILE A 381 0.45 -16.96 -3.15
N LEU A 382 -0.22 -17.89 -3.84
CA LEU A 382 0.00 -18.19 -5.26
C LEU A 382 -0.57 -17.09 -6.17
N ALA A 383 -1.66 -16.45 -5.76
CA ALA A 383 -2.21 -15.27 -6.42
C ALA A 383 -1.55 -13.97 -5.94
N TRP A 384 -0.22 -13.91 -5.96
CA TRP A 384 0.62 -12.88 -5.33
C TRP A 384 0.29 -11.43 -5.77
N ASN A 385 -0.20 -11.21 -6.99
CA ASN A 385 -0.66 -9.89 -7.45
C ASN A 385 -1.91 -9.38 -6.69
N PHE A 386 -2.56 -10.25 -5.94
CA PHE A 386 -3.67 -9.95 -5.02
C PHE A 386 -3.26 -10.21 -3.56
N ALA A 387 -1.96 -10.19 -3.24
CA ALA A 387 -1.49 -10.52 -1.89
C ALA A 387 -2.16 -9.66 -0.82
N GLN A 388 -2.20 -8.33 -0.99
CA GLN A 388 -2.84 -7.45 0.00
C GLN A 388 -4.35 -7.70 0.15
N PRO A 389 -5.19 -7.74 -0.91
CA PRO A 389 -6.58 -8.14 -0.80
C PRO A 389 -6.81 -9.51 -0.16
N ILE A 390 -5.93 -10.49 -0.40
CA ILE A 390 -6.01 -11.83 0.23
C ILE A 390 -5.70 -11.72 1.72
N MET A 391 -4.61 -11.06 2.11
CA MET A 391 -4.27 -10.84 3.50
C MET A 391 -5.38 -10.10 4.26
N ASP A 392 -6.02 -9.11 3.62
CA ASP A 392 -7.16 -8.39 4.18
C ASP A 392 -8.36 -9.30 4.42
N LYS A 393 -8.64 -10.18 3.47
CA LYS A 393 -9.77 -11.12 3.55
C LYS A 393 -9.61 -12.16 4.66
N VAL A 394 -8.38 -12.58 4.94
CA VAL A 394 -8.05 -13.57 5.98
C VAL A 394 -7.34 -12.92 7.18
N SER A 395 -7.71 -11.70 7.54
CA SER A 395 -7.09 -10.93 8.63
C SER A 395 -7.11 -11.67 9.96
N THR A 396 -8.16 -12.45 10.26
CA THR A 396 -8.25 -13.30 11.46
C THR A 396 -7.12 -14.35 11.54
N PHE A 397 -6.61 -14.82 10.38
CA PHE A 397 -5.45 -15.70 10.32
C PHE A 397 -4.19 -15.01 10.86
N SER A 398 -3.95 -13.74 10.45
CA SER A 398 -2.82 -12.94 10.94
C SER A 398 -2.98 -12.55 12.40
N GLU A 399 -4.19 -12.17 12.82
CA GLU A 399 -4.52 -11.80 14.20
C GLU A 399 -4.22 -12.92 15.19
N GLN A 400 -4.22 -14.15 14.72
CA GLN A 400 -3.88 -15.34 15.50
C GLN A 400 -2.42 -15.82 15.26
N GLY A 401 -1.53 -14.98 14.73
CA GLY A 401 -0.10 -15.28 14.58
C GLY A 401 0.31 -15.97 13.28
N GLY A 402 -0.62 -16.19 12.34
CA GLY A 402 -0.33 -16.75 11.01
C GLY A 402 0.53 -15.83 10.16
N LYS A 403 1.39 -16.39 9.30
CA LYS A 403 2.30 -15.66 8.43
C LYS A 403 1.99 -15.96 6.96
N PHE A 404 2.36 -15.03 6.08
CA PHE A 404 2.20 -15.21 4.64
C PHE A 404 3.55 -15.40 3.97
N ILE A 405 3.57 -16.20 2.89
CA ILE A 405 4.73 -16.35 2.02
C ILE A 405 4.32 -15.81 0.65
N VAL A 406 5.01 -14.77 0.17
CA VAL A 406 4.83 -14.20 -1.17
C VAL A 406 6.02 -14.63 -2.02
N PRO A 407 5.83 -15.44 -3.09
CA PRO A 407 6.92 -16.06 -3.83
C PRO A 407 7.63 -15.12 -4.82
N VAL A 408 6.95 -14.08 -5.30
CA VAL A 408 7.38 -13.21 -6.41
C VAL A 408 7.22 -11.75 -6.00
N PRO A 409 8.15 -10.84 -6.34
CA PRO A 409 9.36 -10.99 -7.17
C PRO A 409 10.53 -11.70 -6.47
N ILE A 410 10.58 -11.68 -5.15
CA ILE A 410 11.56 -12.36 -4.31
C ILE A 410 10.80 -13.08 -3.20
N PRO A 411 11.09 -14.35 -2.92
CA PRO A 411 10.43 -15.09 -1.84
C PRO A 411 10.58 -14.38 -0.50
N THR A 412 9.46 -13.98 0.08
CA THR A 412 9.44 -13.18 1.31
C THR A 412 8.36 -13.71 2.26
N VAL A 413 8.72 -13.86 3.55
CA VAL A 413 7.73 -14.06 4.61
C VAL A 413 7.19 -12.71 5.03
N VAL A 414 5.88 -12.53 4.90
CA VAL A 414 5.19 -11.30 5.28
C VAL A 414 4.29 -11.61 6.48
N GLN A 415 4.46 -10.83 7.51
CA GLN A 415 3.45 -10.73 8.57
C GLN A 415 2.59 -9.51 8.24
N ASP A 416 1.26 -9.60 8.43
CA ASP A 416 0.39 -8.46 8.12
C ASP A 416 0.83 -7.24 8.92
N LYS A 417 1.26 -6.19 8.24
CA LYS A 417 1.74 -4.95 8.88
C LYS A 417 0.71 -4.36 9.86
N ARG A 418 -0.57 -4.54 9.59
CA ARG A 418 -1.65 -4.05 10.48
C ARG A 418 -1.67 -4.82 11.81
N PHE A 419 -1.39 -6.12 11.79
CA PHE A 419 -1.26 -6.91 13.01
C PHE A 419 -0.02 -6.49 13.81
N VAL A 420 1.14 -6.37 13.15
CA VAL A 420 2.38 -5.88 13.78
C VAL A 420 2.16 -4.47 14.33
N SER A 421 1.56 -3.58 13.53
CA SER A 421 1.27 -2.21 13.96
C SER A 421 0.29 -2.17 15.14
N LYS A 422 -0.75 -3.00 15.14
CA LYS A 422 -1.72 -3.10 16.23
C LYS A 422 -1.06 -3.65 17.50
N SER A 423 -0.27 -4.71 17.38
CA SER A 423 0.47 -5.30 18.51
C SER A 423 1.44 -4.30 19.14
N ILE A 424 2.21 -3.55 18.32
CA ILE A 424 3.13 -2.52 18.81
C ILE A 424 2.37 -1.45 19.61
N VAL A 425 1.24 -0.97 19.09
CA VAL A 425 0.44 0.05 19.77
C VAL A 425 -0.16 -0.50 21.07
N GLU A 426 -0.67 -1.72 21.08
CA GLU A 426 -1.20 -2.37 22.30
C GLU A 426 -0.13 -2.51 23.39
N GLU A 427 1.08 -2.96 23.02
CA GLU A 427 2.21 -3.00 23.94
C GLU A 427 2.60 -1.61 24.46
N ASP A 428 2.61 -0.59 23.57
CA ASP A 428 2.90 0.79 23.95
C ASP A 428 1.88 1.31 24.96
N LEU A 429 0.59 1.05 24.76
CA LEU A 429 -0.46 1.44 25.69
C LEU A 429 -0.33 0.72 27.04
N GLU A 430 0.03 -0.55 27.05
CA GLU A 430 0.28 -1.31 28.29
C GLU A 430 1.48 -0.74 29.06
N ARG A 431 2.57 -0.39 28.37
CA ARG A 431 3.73 0.30 28.97
C ARG A 431 3.35 1.64 29.61
N ILE A 432 2.51 2.43 28.91
CA ILE A 432 2.01 3.70 29.46
C ILE A 432 1.22 3.45 30.75
N ILE A 433 0.32 2.45 30.76
CA ILE A 433 -0.47 2.11 31.96
C ILE A 433 0.43 1.68 33.12
N GLN A 434 1.42 0.84 32.85
CA GLN A 434 2.41 0.43 33.85
C GLN A 434 3.20 1.63 34.39
N GLY A 435 3.64 2.52 33.49
CA GLY A 435 4.40 3.72 33.84
C GLY A 435 3.61 4.74 34.67
N ILE A 436 2.31 4.88 34.44
CA ILE A 436 1.42 5.73 35.26
C ILE A 436 1.19 5.10 36.64
N GLY A 437 1.07 3.79 36.69
CA GLY A 437 0.89 3.04 37.93
C GLY A 437 -0.40 3.40 38.67
N LYS A 438 -0.30 3.56 40.00
CA LYS A 438 -1.45 3.83 40.89
C LYS A 438 -2.15 5.17 40.59
N ASP A 439 -1.45 6.14 39.98
CA ASP A 439 -2.05 7.42 39.62
C ASP A 439 -3.22 7.29 38.64
N ALA A 440 -3.23 6.25 37.80
CA ALA A 440 -4.34 5.94 36.91
C ALA A 440 -5.71 5.86 37.63
N LEU A 441 -5.74 5.41 38.87
CA LEU A 441 -6.99 5.28 39.66
C LEU A 441 -7.67 6.61 39.93
N LYS A 442 -6.94 7.75 39.90
CA LYS A 442 -7.50 9.10 40.04
C LYS A 442 -8.49 9.44 38.91
N LEU A 443 -8.46 8.72 37.80
CA LEU A 443 -9.41 8.85 36.67
C LEU A 443 -10.71 8.03 36.88
N SER A 444 -10.81 7.20 37.91
CA SER A 444 -11.96 6.33 38.13
C SER A 444 -13.26 7.16 38.36
N GLY A 445 -14.24 7.00 37.45
CA GLY A 445 -15.51 7.72 37.49
C GLY A 445 -15.42 9.21 37.17
N LYS A 446 -14.32 9.67 36.56
CA LYS A 446 -14.08 11.06 36.22
C LYS A 446 -14.41 11.33 34.74
N THR A 447 -14.51 12.64 34.43
CA THR A 447 -14.66 13.12 33.07
C THR A 447 -13.43 13.93 32.68
N LEU A 448 -12.77 13.54 31.56
CA LEU A 448 -11.64 14.21 30.94
C LEU A 448 -12.10 14.93 29.69
N LEU A 449 -11.82 16.25 29.61
CA LEU A 449 -11.95 17.02 28.38
C LEU A 449 -10.58 17.17 27.73
N ILE A 450 -10.44 16.79 26.47
CA ILE A 450 -9.18 16.89 25.72
C ILE A 450 -9.40 17.63 24.41
N SER A 451 -8.64 18.70 24.15
CA SER A 451 -8.55 19.34 22.84
C SER A 451 -7.35 18.84 22.07
N GLY A 452 -7.48 18.75 20.74
CA GLY A 452 -6.46 18.13 19.88
C GLY A 452 -6.41 16.61 20.01
N GLY A 453 -7.54 16.00 20.37
CA GLY A 453 -7.62 14.57 20.69
C GLY A 453 -7.44 13.63 19.49
N SER A 454 -7.52 14.13 18.26
CA SER A 454 -7.26 13.36 17.02
C SER A 454 -5.83 13.54 16.49
N GLY A 455 -5.04 14.39 17.14
CA GLY A 455 -3.60 14.55 16.88
C GLY A 455 -2.78 13.37 17.38
N PHE A 456 -1.46 13.35 17.10
CA PHE A 456 -0.56 12.27 17.48
C PHE A 456 -0.60 11.98 18.99
N LEU A 457 -0.31 12.99 19.83
CA LEU A 457 -0.28 12.83 21.29
C LEU A 457 -1.67 12.58 21.87
N GLY A 458 -2.68 13.33 21.40
CA GLY A 458 -4.07 13.20 21.87
C GLY A 458 -4.67 11.83 21.59
N SER A 459 -4.35 11.24 20.45
CA SER A 459 -4.81 9.87 20.11
C SER A 459 -4.24 8.84 21.07
N TYR A 460 -2.97 8.92 21.44
CA TYR A 460 -2.37 8.03 22.44
C TYR A 460 -3.01 8.20 23.82
N ILE A 461 -3.27 9.44 24.23
CA ILE A 461 -3.96 9.69 25.50
C ILE A 461 -5.36 9.08 25.48
N ASN A 462 -6.13 9.28 24.41
CA ASN A 462 -7.47 8.71 24.25
C ASN A 462 -7.43 7.18 24.29
N GLN A 463 -6.52 6.54 23.57
CA GLN A 463 -6.38 5.07 23.56
C GLN A 463 -5.91 4.53 24.91
N THR A 464 -5.03 5.25 25.61
CA THR A 464 -4.61 4.90 26.98
C THR A 464 -5.79 4.89 27.94
N ILE A 465 -6.63 5.93 27.92
CA ILE A 465 -7.85 5.99 28.76
C ILE A 465 -8.84 4.90 28.35
N ASN A 466 -8.96 4.59 27.07
CA ASN A 466 -9.78 3.49 26.59
C ASN A 466 -9.31 2.13 27.16
N LEU A 467 -8.01 1.87 27.14
CA LEU A 467 -7.44 0.64 27.69
C LEU A 467 -7.52 0.59 29.23
N LEU A 468 -7.32 1.74 29.91
CA LEU A 468 -7.57 1.86 31.36
C LEU A 468 -9.02 1.52 31.70
N ASN A 469 -9.97 2.00 30.92
CA ASN A 469 -11.39 1.66 31.08
C ASN A 469 -11.65 0.17 30.92
N GLN A 470 -10.94 -0.49 30.02
CA GLN A 470 -11.13 -1.94 29.82
C GLN A 470 -10.50 -2.78 30.93
N LYS A 471 -9.26 -2.46 31.34
CA LYS A 471 -8.43 -3.36 32.16
C LYS A 471 -8.30 -2.94 33.65
N VAL A 472 -8.43 -1.65 33.98
CA VAL A 472 -7.99 -1.12 35.29
C VAL A 472 -9.12 -0.46 36.07
N LEU A 473 -9.89 0.45 35.43
CA LEU A 473 -10.84 1.29 36.14
C LEU A 473 -12.17 0.56 36.43
N LYS A 474 -12.52 0.44 37.71
CA LYS A 474 -13.83 -0.10 38.13
C LYS A 474 -14.99 0.79 37.67
N LYS A 475 -14.89 2.13 37.94
CA LYS A 475 -15.81 3.12 37.41
C LYS A 475 -15.14 3.77 36.21
N LYS A 476 -15.77 3.68 35.04
CA LYS A 476 -15.16 4.11 33.76
C LYS A 476 -14.98 5.62 33.71
N CYS A 477 -13.86 6.08 33.13
CA CYS A 477 -13.59 7.47 32.83
C CYS A 477 -14.34 7.86 31.54
N LYS A 478 -15.07 8.98 31.57
CA LYS A 478 -15.66 9.59 30.36
C LYS A 478 -14.63 10.50 29.72
N VAL A 479 -14.60 10.52 28.38
CA VAL A 479 -13.72 11.40 27.61
C VAL A 479 -14.54 12.20 26.60
N ILE A 480 -14.38 13.51 26.65
CA ILE A 480 -14.88 14.46 25.64
C ILE A 480 -13.66 14.92 24.84
N SER A 481 -13.58 14.48 23.58
CA SER A 481 -12.43 14.73 22.71
C SER A 481 -12.81 15.70 21.61
N ILE A 482 -12.16 16.87 21.58
CA ILE A 482 -12.47 17.97 20.66
C ILE A 482 -11.35 18.11 19.65
N ASP A 483 -11.69 18.25 18.36
CA ASP A 483 -10.72 18.49 17.29
C ASP A 483 -11.41 19.17 16.09
N ASN A 484 -10.73 20.08 15.40
CA ASN A 484 -11.21 20.69 14.15
C ASN A 484 -10.68 19.99 12.89
N TYR A 485 -9.80 19.01 13.06
CA TYR A 485 -9.18 18.19 12.00
C TYR A 485 -8.38 18.99 10.95
N ILE A 486 -7.91 20.19 11.25
CA ILE A 486 -7.13 21.04 10.31
C ILE A 486 -5.90 20.34 9.75
N THR A 487 -5.23 19.51 10.56
CA THR A 487 -4.13 18.66 10.15
C THR A 487 -4.51 17.18 10.13
N GLY A 488 -5.75 16.82 10.46
CA GLY A 488 -6.26 15.49 10.71
C GLY A 488 -7.29 15.01 9.70
N SER A 489 -7.85 13.83 9.96
CA SER A 489 -8.99 13.28 9.24
C SER A 489 -9.91 12.56 10.20
N LYS A 490 -11.22 12.83 10.13
CA LYS A 490 -12.25 12.06 10.86
C LYS A 490 -12.22 10.55 10.56
N LYS A 491 -11.79 10.18 9.33
CA LYS A 491 -11.83 8.80 8.82
C LYS A 491 -10.55 7.99 9.07
N LYS A 492 -9.44 8.63 9.45
CA LYS A 492 -8.13 7.96 9.62
C LYS A 492 -7.58 8.24 11.02
N ASN A 493 -8.07 7.50 12.01
CA ASN A 493 -7.35 7.36 13.27
C ASN A 493 -6.29 6.25 13.07
N PHE A 494 -5.01 6.64 13.07
CA PHE A 494 -3.89 5.71 12.83
C PHE A 494 -3.72 4.65 13.93
N LEU A 495 -4.27 4.91 15.12
CA LEU A 495 -4.23 3.98 16.25
C LEU A 495 -5.50 3.12 16.38
N GLY A 496 -6.42 3.23 15.44
CA GLY A 496 -7.69 2.53 15.44
C GLY A 496 -8.86 3.31 16.08
N PRO A 497 -10.10 2.97 15.73
CA PRO A 497 -11.28 3.64 16.24
C PRO A 497 -11.56 3.29 17.70
N ILE A 498 -12.05 4.27 18.48
CA ILE A 498 -12.65 4.02 19.78
C ILE A 498 -14.16 4.12 19.60
N ASN A 499 -14.86 3.00 19.73
CA ASN A 499 -16.31 2.94 19.56
C ASN A 499 -16.97 2.42 20.84
N ASN A 500 -17.18 3.32 21.83
CA ASN A 500 -17.89 2.98 23.04
C ASN A 500 -18.55 4.23 23.67
N LYS A 501 -19.54 4.02 24.54
CA LYS A 501 -20.38 5.07 25.16
C LYS A 501 -19.65 6.02 26.12
N TYR A 502 -18.40 5.74 26.45
CA TYR A 502 -17.62 6.58 27.37
C TYR A 502 -16.77 7.63 26.63
N PHE A 503 -16.78 7.61 25.28
CA PHE A 503 -16.05 8.55 24.44
C PHE A 503 -17.01 9.33 23.55
N GLU A 504 -16.94 10.65 23.67
CA GLU A 504 -17.64 11.60 22.82
C GLU A 504 -16.63 12.38 21.99
N PHE A 505 -16.73 12.30 20.66
CA PHE A 505 -15.86 13.02 19.74
C PHE A 505 -16.59 14.20 19.12
N ILE A 506 -16.17 15.42 19.47
CA ILE A 506 -16.79 16.67 19.01
C ILE A 506 -15.92 17.30 17.92
N SER A 507 -16.51 17.53 16.74
CA SER A 507 -15.85 18.27 15.66
C SER A 507 -16.08 19.74 15.86
N GLN A 508 -15.14 20.42 16.56
CA GLN A 508 -15.24 21.84 16.86
C GLN A 508 -13.87 22.49 16.96
N ASP A 509 -13.80 23.76 16.60
CA ASP A 509 -12.62 24.59 16.77
C ASP A 509 -12.56 25.17 18.18
N VAL A 510 -11.45 24.97 18.87
CA VAL A 510 -11.25 25.46 20.25
C VAL A 510 -11.22 26.98 20.34
N ARG A 511 -11.03 27.70 19.23
CA ARG A 511 -11.08 29.16 19.14
C ARG A 511 -12.50 29.71 19.35
N ILE A 512 -13.50 28.85 19.09
CA ILE A 512 -14.91 29.20 19.26
C ILE A 512 -15.34 28.81 20.69
N PRO A 513 -15.91 29.74 21.50
CA PRO A 513 -16.44 29.41 22.81
C PRO A 513 -17.42 28.23 22.75
N MET A 514 -17.36 27.34 23.74
CA MET A 514 -18.21 26.16 23.78
C MET A 514 -18.86 25.97 25.14
N LEU A 515 -20.08 25.49 25.15
CA LEU A 515 -20.80 25.11 26.36
C LEU A 515 -20.69 23.59 26.54
N ILE A 516 -20.09 23.19 27.67
CA ILE A 516 -20.04 21.77 28.05
C ILE A 516 -21.06 21.57 29.18
N SER A 517 -22.18 20.90 28.89
CA SER A 517 -23.23 20.61 29.87
C SER A 517 -22.78 19.65 30.97
N HIS A 518 -21.91 18.71 30.63
CA HIS A 518 -21.43 17.67 31.54
C HIS A 518 -20.46 18.23 32.62
N LYS A 519 -20.36 17.48 33.72
CA LYS A 519 -19.28 17.67 34.69
C LYS A 519 -17.94 17.36 34.02
N VAL A 520 -16.93 18.19 34.27
CA VAL A 520 -15.54 17.99 33.81
C VAL A 520 -14.66 17.97 35.06
N ASP A 521 -13.86 16.91 35.23
CA ASP A 521 -12.92 16.77 36.34
C ASP A 521 -11.48 17.11 35.93
N TYR A 522 -11.10 16.88 34.69
CA TYR A 522 -9.76 17.16 34.15
C TYR A 522 -9.87 17.76 32.76
N VAL A 523 -8.94 18.68 32.45
CA VAL A 523 -8.80 19.26 31.11
C VAL A 523 -7.39 19.09 30.61
N ILE A 524 -7.25 18.70 29.32
CA ILE A 524 -6.00 18.70 28.59
C ILE A 524 -6.13 19.60 27.37
N HIS A 525 -5.30 20.65 27.32
CA HIS A 525 -5.19 21.48 26.12
C HIS A 525 -3.96 21.10 25.30
N ALA A 526 -4.17 20.21 24.33
CA ALA A 526 -3.14 19.73 23.41
C ALA A 526 -3.39 20.15 21.93
N ALA A 527 -4.44 20.95 21.67
CA ALA A 527 -4.67 21.53 20.36
C ALA A 527 -3.58 22.56 20.02
N GLY A 528 -2.94 22.42 18.87
CA GLY A 528 -1.91 23.30 18.36
C GLY A 528 -1.17 22.70 17.19
N LEU A 529 -0.65 23.56 16.31
CA LEU A 529 0.07 23.18 15.10
C LEU A 529 1.58 23.15 15.40
N ALA A 530 2.13 21.98 15.73
CA ALA A 530 3.50 21.83 16.22
C ALA A 530 4.56 21.57 15.12
N SER A 531 4.16 21.30 13.88
CA SER A 531 5.09 21.09 12.78
C SER A 531 5.45 22.41 12.10
N PRO A 532 6.74 22.69 11.79
CA PRO A 532 7.19 23.90 11.09
C PRO A 532 6.42 24.19 9.81
N TYR A 533 6.15 23.18 9.01
CA TYR A 533 5.36 23.31 7.80
C TYR A 533 3.94 23.84 8.08
N TYR A 534 3.27 23.32 9.13
CA TYR A 534 1.89 23.68 9.40
C TYR A 534 1.76 25.03 10.09
N TYR A 535 2.61 25.40 11.05
CA TYR A 535 2.50 26.70 11.68
C TYR A 535 2.90 27.86 10.75
N GLN A 536 3.75 27.60 9.74
CA GLN A 536 4.02 28.59 8.69
C GLN A 536 2.86 28.72 7.70
N LYS A 537 2.17 27.61 7.42
CA LYS A 537 1.00 27.61 6.53
C LYS A 537 -0.24 28.23 7.16
N TYR A 538 -0.38 28.10 8.48
CA TYR A 538 -1.53 28.53 9.27
C TYR A 538 -1.07 29.31 10.52
N PRO A 539 -0.41 30.49 10.34
CA PRO A 539 0.21 31.19 11.46
C PRO A 539 -0.82 31.80 12.43
N LEU A 540 -1.92 32.34 11.94
CA LEU A 540 -3.00 32.88 12.77
C LEU A 540 -3.70 31.81 13.58
N GLU A 541 -4.05 30.68 12.90
CA GLU A 541 -4.68 29.54 13.58
C GLU A 541 -3.75 28.95 14.65
N THR A 542 -2.44 29.02 14.46
CA THR A 542 -1.45 28.57 15.44
C THR A 542 -1.49 29.44 16.72
N ILE A 543 -1.46 30.74 16.56
CA ILE A 543 -1.57 31.71 17.69
C ILE A 543 -2.92 31.54 18.38
N GLU A 544 -3.99 31.65 17.63
CA GLU A 544 -5.36 31.67 18.18
C GLU A 544 -5.73 30.35 18.86
N SER A 545 -5.37 29.20 18.29
CA SER A 545 -5.64 27.89 18.92
C SER A 545 -4.92 27.77 20.27
N THR A 546 -3.70 28.34 20.37
CA THR A 546 -2.90 28.29 21.58
C THR A 546 -3.41 29.30 22.64
N ILE A 547 -3.81 30.51 22.24
CA ILE A 547 -4.16 31.58 23.18
C ILE A 547 -5.68 31.67 23.43
N VAL A 548 -6.48 31.86 22.36
CA VAL A 548 -7.94 31.94 22.48
C VAL A 548 -8.50 30.58 22.88
N GLY A 549 -7.97 29.49 22.29
CA GLY A 549 -8.34 28.14 22.69
C GLY A 549 -8.03 27.83 24.15
N ALA A 550 -6.84 28.22 24.63
CA ALA A 550 -6.51 28.08 26.04
C ALA A 550 -7.47 28.86 26.92
N LYS A 551 -7.77 30.15 26.61
CA LYS A 551 -8.70 30.96 27.35
C LYS A 551 -10.09 30.33 27.47
N ASN A 552 -10.63 29.84 26.38
CA ASN A 552 -11.94 29.15 26.36
C ASN A 552 -11.95 27.92 27.27
N LEU A 553 -10.88 27.09 27.23
CA LEU A 553 -10.77 25.88 28.06
C LEU A 553 -10.49 26.24 29.54
N LEU A 554 -9.74 27.30 29.82
CA LEU A 554 -9.49 27.80 31.17
C LEU A 554 -10.78 28.32 31.83
N GLU A 555 -11.67 28.99 31.09
CA GLU A 555 -12.99 29.37 31.57
C GLU A 555 -13.89 28.16 31.90
N ILE A 556 -13.83 27.09 31.04
CA ILE A 556 -14.49 25.84 31.37
C ILE A 556 -13.90 25.24 32.64
N ALA A 557 -12.57 25.20 32.77
CA ALA A 557 -11.89 24.67 33.94
C ALA A 557 -12.27 25.43 35.24
N ARG A 558 -12.33 26.76 35.16
CA ARG A 558 -12.74 27.65 36.27
C ARG A 558 -14.19 27.40 36.68
N THR A 559 -15.13 27.45 35.73
CA THR A 559 -16.57 27.30 35.99
C THR A 559 -16.98 25.89 36.41
N LYS A 560 -16.27 24.86 35.96
CA LYS A 560 -16.50 23.46 36.33
C LYS A 560 -15.72 23.02 37.57
N ASN A 561 -14.89 23.87 38.15
CA ASN A 561 -14.04 23.58 39.32
C ASN A 561 -13.26 22.26 39.14
N VAL A 562 -12.44 22.20 38.11
CA VAL A 562 -11.72 20.98 37.70
C VAL A 562 -10.64 20.63 38.74
N LYS A 563 -10.26 19.33 38.77
CA LYS A 563 -9.19 18.79 39.63
C LYS A 563 -7.79 18.94 39.02
N GLY A 564 -7.70 19.25 37.75
CA GLY A 564 -6.44 19.49 37.08
C GLY A 564 -6.64 19.97 35.66
N PHE A 565 -5.80 20.90 35.25
CA PHE A 565 -5.69 21.40 33.89
C PHE A 565 -4.24 21.19 33.41
N LEU A 566 -4.05 20.54 32.27
CA LEU A 566 -2.74 20.34 31.66
C LEU A 566 -2.63 21.18 30.40
N PHE A 567 -1.70 22.14 30.40
CA PHE A 567 -1.35 22.91 29.23
C PHE A 567 -0.14 22.31 28.52
N PHE A 568 -0.28 22.04 27.23
CA PHE A 568 0.82 21.61 26.38
C PHE A 568 1.57 22.82 25.83
N SER A 569 2.67 23.15 26.45
CA SER A 569 3.68 24.07 25.96
C SER A 569 4.61 23.35 24.99
N SER A 570 5.86 23.75 24.89
CA SER A 570 6.86 23.16 23.98
C SER A 570 8.28 23.46 24.46
N SER A 571 9.25 22.62 24.09
CA SER A 571 10.68 22.93 24.23
C SER A 571 11.12 24.11 23.34
N GLU A 572 10.30 24.50 22.36
CA GLU A 572 10.59 25.63 21.47
C GLU A 572 10.64 26.98 22.21
N ILE A 573 9.98 27.10 23.37
CA ILE A 573 10.01 28.30 24.20
C ILE A 573 11.42 28.66 24.69
N TYR A 574 12.32 27.71 24.69
CA TYR A 574 13.71 27.94 25.10
C TYR A 574 14.58 28.56 23.99
N GLY A 575 14.13 28.51 22.72
CA GLY A 575 14.90 28.96 21.57
C GLY A 575 16.17 28.14 21.39
N ASP A 576 17.29 28.82 21.16
CA ASP A 576 18.64 28.23 21.13
C ASP A 576 19.33 28.45 22.48
N PRO A 577 19.33 27.46 23.39
CA PRO A 577 19.83 27.66 24.74
C PRO A 577 21.35 27.90 24.77
N ASP A 578 21.80 28.79 25.67
CA ASP A 578 23.21 28.90 25.97
C ASP A 578 23.80 27.50 26.32
N PRO A 579 24.93 27.09 25.76
CA PRO A 579 25.54 25.79 26.05
C PRO A 579 25.72 25.48 27.54
N LYS A 580 25.85 26.49 28.38
CA LYS A 580 25.92 26.35 29.85
C LYS A 580 24.62 25.87 30.49
N HIS A 581 23.50 26.04 29.80
CA HIS A 581 22.17 25.63 30.24
C HIS A 581 21.62 24.44 29.47
N VAL A 582 22.51 23.59 28.91
CA VAL A 582 22.13 22.32 28.30
C VAL A 582 22.83 21.18 29.03
N PRO A 583 22.04 20.26 29.65
CA PRO A 583 20.57 20.06 29.62
C PRO A 583 19.79 21.24 30.20
N THR A 584 18.70 21.64 29.51
CA THR A 584 17.97 22.88 29.78
C THR A 584 16.95 22.69 30.90
N PRO A 585 17.09 23.40 32.08
CA PRO A 585 16.15 23.30 33.16
C PRO A 585 14.92 24.22 32.93
N GLU A 586 13.81 23.95 33.64
CA GLU A 586 12.59 24.73 33.53
C GLU A 586 12.72 26.21 33.96
N THR A 587 13.75 26.53 34.74
CA THR A 587 14.08 27.89 35.19
C THR A 587 14.75 28.72 34.10
N TYR A 588 15.22 28.14 33.00
CA TYR A 588 15.82 28.90 31.92
C TYR A 588 14.79 29.71 31.15
N ALA A 589 14.97 31.03 31.08
CA ALA A 589 14.00 31.96 30.51
C ALA A 589 13.82 31.83 28.98
N GLY A 590 14.85 31.37 28.29
CA GLY A 590 14.84 31.15 26.83
C GLY A 590 15.27 32.38 26.02
N HIS A 591 15.76 32.12 24.81
CA HIS A 591 16.13 33.10 23.78
C HIS A 591 15.27 32.87 22.53
N VAL A 592 14.09 33.51 22.51
CA VAL A 592 13.11 33.40 21.43
C VAL A 592 12.92 34.78 20.78
N SER A 593 12.86 34.81 19.45
CA SER A 593 12.57 36.06 18.72
C SER A 593 11.07 36.26 18.57
N SER A 594 10.62 37.48 18.87
CA SER A 594 9.23 37.88 18.65
C SER A 594 8.88 38.11 17.17
N VAL A 595 9.88 38.11 16.29
CA VAL A 595 9.72 38.27 14.85
C VAL A 595 10.35 37.09 14.10
N GLY A 596 9.82 36.79 12.92
CA GLY A 596 10.34 35.72 12.09
C GLY A 596 9.38 34.53 11.95
N PRO A 597 9.76 33.53 11.13
CA PRO A 597 8.86 32.47 10.69
C PRO A 597 8.45 31.47 11.78
N ARG A 598 9.11 31.50 12.95
CA ARG A 598 8.83 30.64 14.11
C ARG A 598 8.02 31.35 15.20
N ALA A 599 8.02 32.69 15.19
CA ALA A 599 7.46 33.52 16.27
C ALA A 599 6.01 33.20 16.61
N CYS A 600 5.18 32.92 15.59
CA CYS A 600 3.78 32.56 15.79
C CYS A 600 3.58 31.35 16.72
N TYR A 601 4.48 30.37 16.65
CA TYR A 601 4.43 29.15 17.47
C TYR A 601 5.13 29.41 18.83
N ASP A 602 6.39 29.85 18.79
CA ASP A 602 7.24 29.97 19.97
C ASP A 602 6.65 30.96 20.98
N GLU A 603 6.27 32.16 20.54
CA GLU A 603 5.68 33.19 21.38
C GLU A 603 4.25 32.86 21.85
N SER A 604 3.45 32.18 20.99
CA SER A 604 2.12 31.74 21.43
C SER A 604 2.20 30.75 22.60
N LYS A 605 3.20 29.81 22.56
CA LYS A 605 3.41 28.86 23.66
C LYS A 605 3.87 29.58 24.96
N ARG A 606 4.76 30.56 24.86
CA ARG A 606 5.19 31.39 26.01
C ARG A 606 4.02 32.15 26.64
N LEU A 607 3.23 32.84 25.80
CA LEU A 607 2.05 33.57 26.28
C LEU A 607 0.99 32.63 26.85
N GLY A 608 0.82 31.44 26.28
CA GLY A 608 -0.09 30.41 26.80
C GLY A 608 0.29 29.89 28.19
N GLU A 609 1.60 29.75 28.50
CA GLU A 609 2.07 29.46 29.85
C GLU A 609 1.71 30.61 30.80
N THR A 610 2.02 31.87 30.44
CA THR A 610 1.70 33.05 31.22
C THR A 610 0.21 33.14 31.51
N LEU A 611 -0.63 33.02 30.51
CA LEU A 611 -2.10 33.03 30.67
C LEU A 611 -2.57 31.94 31.64
N SER A 612 -2.06 30.72 31.48
CA SER A 612 -2.40 29.59 32.35
C SER A 612 -2.02 29.84 33.79
N LEU A 613 -0.83 30.40 34.06
CA LEU A 613 -0.37 30.70 35.42
C LEU A 613 -1.16 31.83 36.06
N ILE A 614 -1.62 32.82 35.29
CA ILE A 614 -2.53 33.87 35.78
C ILE A 614 -3.85 33.27 36.28
N TYR A 615 -4.43 32.30 35.51
CA TYR A 615 -5.64 31.60 35.96
C TYR A 615 -5.42 30.77 37.24
N CYS A 616 -4.21 30.19 37.39
CA CYS A 616 -3.83 29.49 38.60
C CYS A 616 -3.81 30.47 39.82
N GLN A 617 -3.15 31.61 39.65
CA GLN A 617 -2.95 32.58 40.72
C GLN A 617 -4.24 33.34 41.10
N GLN A 618 -5.01 33.79 40.09
CA GLN A 618 -6.18 34.63 40.35
C GLN A 618 -7.45 33.84 40.68
N PHE A 619 -7.60 32.65 40.06
CA PHE A 619 -8.85 31.88 40.16
C PHE A 619 -8.67 30.50 40.81
N GLY A 620 -7.46 30.15 41.26
CA GLY A 620 -7.19 28.88 41.92
C GLY A 620 -7.35 27.66 41.01
N VAL A 621 -7.37 27.81 39.65
CA VAL A 621 -7.44 26.68 38.72
C VAL A 621 -6.17 25.86 38.85
N PRO A 622 -6.23 24.52 39.09
CA PRO A 622 -5.06 23.70 39.36
C PRO A 622 -4.29 23.39 38.06
N ILE A 623 -3.61 24.41 37.56
CA ILE A 623 -2.84 24.39 36.31
C ILE A 623 -1.54 23.60 36.46
N LYS A 624 -1.20 22.80 35.48
CA LYS A 624 0.11 22.16 35.28
C LYS A 624 0.52 22.34 33.85
N ILE A 625 1.81 22.53 33.62
CA ILE A 625 2.35 22.82 32.28
C ILE A 625 3.38 21.76 31.95
N VAL A 626 3.33 21.22 30.75
CA VAL A 626 4.37 20.33 30.19
C VAL A 626 5.05 20.97 28.99
N ARG A 627 6.37 20.84 28.94
CA ARG A 627 7.24 21.22 27.82
C ARG A 627 7.77 19.95 27.14
N PRO A 628 7.08 19.40 26.13
CA PRO A 628 7.54 18.20 25.40
C PRO A 628 8.81 18.45 24.61
N PHE A 629 9.75 17.46 24.63
CA PHE A 629 10.97 17.44 23.85
C PHE A 629 10.94 16.34 22.80
N ASN A 630 10.88 16.70 21.51
CA ASN A 630 11.04 15.83 20.33
C ASN A 630 10.38 14.43 20.45
N VAL A 631 9.09 14.42 20.74
CA VAL A 631 8.32 13.17 20.88
C VAL A 631 8.14 12.51 19.51
N TYR A 632 8.40 11.19 19.44
CA TYR A 632 8.23 10.38 18.24
C TYR A 632 7.68 8.99 18.56
N GLY A 633 7.17 8.30 17.53
CA GLY A 633 6.66 6.94 17.66
C GLY A 633 5.63 6.55 16.61
N PRO A 634 5.05 5.35 16.71
CA PRO A 634 3.91 4.92 15.92
C PRO A 634 2.77 5.93 15.96
N GLY A 635 2.07 6.14 14.83
CA GLY A 635 1.00 7.12 14.72
C GLY A 635 1.43 8.52 14.23
N MET A 636 2.73 8.82 14.16
CA MET A 636 3.20 10.00 13.42
C MET A 636 2.92 9.85 11.92
N ARG A 637 2.51 10.96 11.31
CA ARG A 637 2.14 10.93 9.88
C ARG A 637 3.36 11.07 8.99
N PRO A 638 3.37 10.41 7.81
CA PRO A 638 4.44 10.61 6.82
C PRO A 638 4.62 12.07 6.37
N ASN A 639 3.54 12.84 6.35
CA ASN A 639 3.51 14.27 5.98
C ASN A 639 3.55 15.21 7.20
N ASP A 640 4.13 14.78 8.31
CA ASP A 640 4.40 15.62 9.48
C ASP A 640 5.57 16.56 9.21
N TYR A 641 6.47 16.23 8.30
CA TYR A 641 7.66 16.99 7.89
C TYR A 641 8.73 17.19 8.98
N ARG A 642 8.58 16.63 10.18
CA ARG A 642 9.65 16.57 11.18
C ARG A 642 10.67 15.50 10.80
N VAL A 643 11.88 15.58 11.40
CA VAL A 643 13.03 14.76 10.96
C VAL A 643 12.77 13.25 11.00
N ILE A 644 12.31 12.70 12.13
CA ILE A 644 12.12 11.23 12.26
C ILE A 644 11.05 10.70 11.28
N PRO A 645 9.80 11.20 11.21
CA PRO A 645 8.84 10.69 10.24
C PRO A 645 9.29 10.90 8.80
N THR A 646 10.03 11.98 8.49
CA THR A 646 10.59 12.21 7.15
C THR A 646 11.63 11.15 6.80
N PHE A 647 12.58 10.89 7.71
CA PHE A 647 13.65 9.92 7.47
C PHE A 647 13.09 8.48 7.38
N LEU A 648 12.17 8.11 8.27
CA LEU A 648 11.54 6.79 8.24
C LEU A 648 10.75 6.56 6.96
N TYR A 649 9.90 7.52 6.57
CA TYR A 649 9.06 7.39 5.39
C TYR A 649 9.89 7.31 4.09
N ARG A 650 10.91 8.17 3.94
CA ARG A 650 11.82 8.14 2.79
C ARG A 650 12.69 6.89 2.79
N GLY A 651 13.23 6.53 3.95
CA GLY A 651 14.07 5.35 4.09
C GLY A 651 13.35 4.04 3.75
N LEU A 652 12.10 3.89 4.18
CA LEU A 652 11.25 2.75 3.83
C LEU A 652 10.89 2.68 2.34
N LYS A 653 10.94 3.82 1.64
CA LYS A 653 10.80 3.90 0.18
C LYS A 653 12.12 3.76 -0.57
N GLU A 654 13.21 3.50 0.14
CA GLU A 654 14.55 3.42 -0.44
C GLU A 654 15.00 4.75 -1.12
N GLU A 655 14.37 5.87 -0.72
CA GLU A 655 14.69 7.23 -1.17
C GLU A 655 15.87 7.82 -0.38
N VAL A 656 16.41 8.93 -0.89
CA VAL A 656 17.48 9.69 -0.23
C VAL A 656 16.97 10.36 1.06
N LEU A 657 17.70 10.19 2.17
CA LEU A 657 17.48 10.92 3.42
C LEU A 657 18.18 12.30 3.34
N PRO A 658 17.40 13.40 3.34
CA PRO A 658 18.00 14.75 3.24
C PRO A 658 18.49 15.22 4.60
N VAL A 659 19.78 15.39 4.77
CA VAL A 659 20.38 16.03 5.96
C VAL A 659 20.73 17.46 5.61
N HIS A 660 20.13 18.42 6.34
CA HIS A 660 20.35 19.83 6.08
C HIS A 660 21.73 20.28 6.58
N ASP A 661 22.44 21.08 5.77
CA ASP A 661 23.79 21.60 6.01
C ASP A 661 24.77 20.48 6.37
N LYS A 662 25.59 20.66 7.40
CA LYS A 662 26.53 19.64 7.90
C LYS A 662 25.86 18.56 8.74
N GLY A 663 24.61 18.77 9.20
CA GLY A 663 23.84 17.86 10.05
C GLY A 663 24.40 17.74 11.47
N LEU A 664 25.07 18.79 11.97
CA LEU A 664 25.74 18.82 13.29
C LEU A 664 24.82 19.20 14.44
N GLN A 665 23.61 19.72 14.14
CA GLN A 665 22.62 20.03 15.17
C GLN A 665 22.30 18.78 15.99
N THR A 666 22.31 18.90 17.32
CA THR A 666 22.03 17.78 18.21
C THR A 666 20.63 17.86 18.82
N ARG A 667 20.02 16.70 18.98
CA ARG A 667 18.70 16.54 19.64
C ARG A 667 18.72 15.28 20.51
N THR A 668 17.88 15.32 21.51
CA THR A 668 17.40 14.11 22.17
C THR A 668 15.99 13.81 21.71
N PHE A 669 15.60 12.54 21.67
CA PHE A 669 14.29 12.10 21.19
C PHE A 669 13.59 11.27 22.26
N CYS A 670 12.33 11.57 22.52
CA CYS A 670 11.51 10.87 23.49
C CYS A 670 10.49 9.96 22.79
N TYR A 671 10.54 8.67 23.11
CA TYR A 671 9.56 7.75 22.57
C TYR A 671 8.17 8.01 23.16
N ILE A 672 7.13 7.79 22.37
CA ILE A 672 5.74 8.16 22.69
C ILE A 672 5.25 7.61 24.04
N THR A 673 5.66 6.38 24.42
CA THR A 673 5.25 5.77 25.70
C THR A 673 5.75 6.56 26.89
N ASP A 674 7.00 6.98 26.85
CA ASP A 674 7.62 7.77 27.93
C ASP A 674 6.97 9.15 28.00
N ALA A 675 6.76 9.79 26.84
CA ALA A 675 6.13 11.10 26.78
C ALA A 675 4.71 11.10 27.38
N VAL A 676 3.85 10.17 26.94
CA VAL A 676 2.44 10.09 27.43
C VAL A 676 2.40 9.71 28.90
N THR A 677 3.29 8.83 29.36
CA THR A 677 3.44 8.52 30.80
C THR A 677 3.76 9.80 31.59
N GLY A 678 4.72 10.61 31.13
CA GLY A 678 5.07 11.89 31.76
C GLY A 678 3.88 12.86 31.79
N PHE A 679 3.18 13.03 30.68
CA PHE A 679 2.02 13.93 30.59
C PHE A 679 0.92 13.54 31.57
N LEU A 680 0.57 12.26 31.65
CA LEU A 680 -0.48 11.77 32.56
C LEU A 680 -0.04 11.81 34.02
N LYS A 681 1.23 11.55 34.34
CA LYS A 681 1.77 11.77 35.70
C LYS A 681 1.68 13.23 36.13
N VAL A 682 2.05 14.15 35.24
CA VAL A 682 1.95 15.61 35.51
C VAL A 682 0.49 16.03 35.73
N LEU A 683 -0.43 15.59 34.84
CA LEU A 683 -1.87 15.91 35.02
C LEU A 683 -2.41 15.45 36.36
N LEU A 684 -2.10 14.20 36.74
CA LEU A 684 -2.73 13.51 37.86
C LEU A 684 -2.04 13.78 39.20
N SER A 685 -0.73 14.05 39.20
CA SER A 685 0.09 14.12 40.43
C SER A 685 1.08 15.26 40.46
N GLY A 686 1.21 16.05 39.38
CA GLY A 686 2.01 17.29 39.40
C GLY A 686 1.45 18.34 40.34
N ASN A 687 2.31 19.22 40.85
CA ASN A 687 1.92 20.33 41.68
C ASN A 687 1.25 21.45 40.86
N PRO A 688 0.14 22.03 41.32
CA PRO A 688 -0.46 23.20 40.67
C PRO A 688 0.52 24.40 40.59
N GLY A 689 0.49 25.12 39.48
CA GLY A 689 1.39 26.24 39.21
C GLY A 689 2.78 25.82 38.65
N GLU A 690 3.05 24.53 38.55
CA GLU A 690 4.38 24.04 38.17
C GLU A 690 4.49 23.67 36.68
N VAL A 691 5.70 23.91 36.17
CA VAL A 691 6.12 23.55 34.79
C VAL A 691 7.06 22.37 34.85
N TYR A 692 6.92 21.42 33.91
CA TYR A 692 7.74 20.23 33.83
C TYR A 692 8.24 19.97 32.41
N ASN A 693 9.54 19.75 32.25
CA ASN A 693 10.11 19.19 31.04
C ASN A 693 9.71 17.73 30.95
N VAL A 694 9.23 17.29 29.77
CA VAL A 694 8.93 15.90 29.47
C VAL A 694 9.67 15.48 28.21
N GLY A 695 10.59 14.53 28.36
CA GLY A 695 11.46 14.14 27.27
C GLY A 695 12.35 12.97 27.64
N ASN A 696 13.37 12.74 26.82
CA ASN A 696 14.51 11.88 27.12
C ASN A 696 15.77 12.74 26.99
N ASN A 697 16.75 12.56 27.89
CA ASN A 697 18.00 13.31 27.87
C ASN A 697 19.20 12.49 27.33
N LYS A 698 18.96 11.26 26.87
CA LYS A 698 19.98 10.34 26.33
C LYS A 698 19.41 9.44 25.23
N PRO A 699 20.18 9.17 24.15
CA PRO A 699 21.40 9.87 23.75
C PRO A 699 21.09 11.25 23.15
N GLU A 700 22.01 12.22 23.32
CA GLU A 700 22.04 13.40 22.47
C GLU A 700 22.77 13.04 21.18
N ILE A 701 22.11 13.18 20.02
CA ILE A 701 22.58 12.68 18.74
C ILE A 701 22.51 13.77 17.67
N THR A 702 23.49 13.81 16.76
CA THR A 702 23.45 14.70 15.60
C THR A 702 22.43 14.23 14.57
N MET A 703 21.94 15.14 13.73
CA MET A 703 21.00 14.78 12.64
C MET A 703 21.63 13.83 11.63
N TYR A 704 22.96 13.94 11.42
CA TYR A 704 23.67 13.03 10.54
C TYR A 704 23.81 11.62 11.13
N GLU A 705 24.09 11.50 12.43
CA GLU A 705 24.13 10.20 13.13
C GLU A 705 22.75 9.56 13.21
N LEU A 706 21.70 10.35 13.41
CA LEU A 706 20.32 9.87 13.35
C LEU A 706 20.02 9.25 11.98
N ALA A 707 20.39 9.92 10.89
CA ALA A 707 20.22 9.39 9.54
C ALA A 707 20.99 8.08 9.34
N LYS A 708 22.26 7.99 9.81
CA LYS A 708 23.06 6.75 9.77
C LYS A 708 22.38 5.61 10.54
N THR A 709 21.88 5.90 11.74
CA THR A 709 21.19 4.92 12.58
C THR A 709 19.96 4.35 11.87
N ILE A 710 19.15 5.23 11.25
CA ILE A 710 17.96 4.80 10.50
C ILE A 710 18.33 3.98 9.27
N VAL A 711 19.35 4.39 8.50
CA VAL A 711 19.84 3.62 7.34
C VAL A 711 20.33 2.23 7.76
N LYS A 712 21.07 2.13 8.87
CA LYS A 712 21.51 0.85 9.45
C LYS A 712 20.33 -0.05 9.81
N LEU A 713 19.31 0.50 10.49
CA LEU A 713 18.10 -0.24 10.86
C LEU A 713 17.26 -0.68 9.65
N LEU A 714 17.38 0.03 8.53
CA LEU A 714 16.77 -0.33 7.24
C LEU A 714 17.67 -1.21 6.36
N HIS A 715 18.68 -1.86 6.94
CA HIS A 715 19.60 -2.76 6.24
C HIS A 715 20.33 -2.11 5.05
N ASN A 716 20.71 -0.83 5.18
CA ASN A 716 21.41 -0.01 4.17
C ASN A 716 20.68 0.16 2.82
N LYS A 717 19.36 0.08 2.83
CA LYS A 717 18.54 0.24 1.61
C LYS A 717 18.34 1.69 1.18
N ALA A 718 18.63 2.67 2.04
CA ALA A 718 18.53 4.09 1.75
C ALA A 718 19.91 4.76 1.76
N THR A 719 20.04 5.92 1.11
CA THR A 719 21.26 6.73 1.07
C THR A 719 21.07 8.06 1.78
N ILE A 720 22.15 8.66 2.25
CA ILE A 720 22.14 9.97 2.92
C ILE A 720 22.73 11.01 1.98
N LYS A 721 22.04 12.15 1.83
CA LYS A 721 22.56 13.30 1.06
C LYS A 721 22.49 14.56 1.91
N ARG A 722 23.60 15.27 2.01
CA ARG A 722 23.63 16.63 2.57
C ARG A 722 23.07 17.59 1.55
N ILE A 723 22.13 18.43 1.99
CA ILE A 723 21.48 19.45 1.16
C ILE A 723 21.48 20.78 1.90
N SER A 724 21.47 21.88 1.17
CA SER A 724 21.29 23.21 1.76
C SER A 724 19.88 23.33 2.38
N TYR A 725 19.74 24.17 3.39
CA TYR A 725 18.40 24.51 3.89
C TYR A 725 17.56 25.09 2.76
N PRO A 726 16.31 24.68 2.60
CA PRO A 726 15.37 25.36 1.71
C PRO A 726 15.25 26.85 2.13
N PHE A 727 15.09 27.73 1.15
CA PHE A 727 14.86 29.16 1.44
C PHE A 727 13.65 29.40 2.38
N SER A 728 12.67 28.50 2.35
CA SER A 728 11.49 28.49 3.22
C SER A 728 11.74 27.89 4.61
N TYR A 729 12.94 27.38 4.90
CA TYR A 729 13.23 26.81 6.22
C TYR A 729 13.40 27.94 7.25
N PRO A 730 12.82 27.81 8.45
CA PRO A 730 12.88 28.89 9.45
C PRO A 730 14.32 29.21 9.84
N ALA A 731 14.73 30.47 9.71
CA ALA A 731 15.95 30.96 10.30
C ALA A 731 15.90 30.81 11.82
N GLY A 732 17.06 30.57 12.47
CA GLY A 732 17.14 30.45 13.93
C GLY A 732 16.80 29.06 14.48
N GLU A 733 17.05 27.98 13.71
CA GLU A 733 16.96 26.62 14.25
C GLU A 733 17.94 26.43 15.40
N PRO A 734 17.47 26.00 16.60
CA PRO A 734 18.35 25.75 17.75
C PRO A 734 19.44 24.72 17.41
N GLN A 735 20.68 24.96 17.85
CA GLN A 735 21.80 24.05 17.60
C GLN A 735 21.75 22.84 18.54
N ARG A 736 21.39 23.03 19.80
CA ARG A 736 21.27 21.94 20.78
C ARG A 736 19.91 21.96 21.47
N ARG A 737 19.37 20.77 21.73
CA ARG A 737 18.11 20.64 22.48
C ARG A 737 18.09 19.34 23.28
N CYS A 738 18.29 19.47 24.59
CA CYS A 738 18.31 18.40 25.56
C CYS A 738 17.64 18.86 26.86
N PRO A 739 16.62 18.17 27.42
CA PRO A 739 15.95 18.54 28.64
C PRO A 739 16.76 18.19 29.89
N ASP A 740 16.71 19.04 30.90
CA ASP A 740 16.95 18.63 32.29
C ASP A 740 15.66 17.97 32.81
N LEU A 741 15.76 16.74 33.31
CA LEU A 741 14.65 15.95 33.83
C LEU A 741 14.65 15.84 35.36
N THR A 742 15.58 16.55 36.05
CA THR A 742 15.76 16.45 37.52
C THR A 742 14.46 16.71 38.26
N LYS A 743 13.75 17.78 37.91
CA LYS A 743 12.51 18.18 38.53
C LYS A 743 11.39 17.13 38.43
N ILE A 744 11.10 16.68 37.22
CA ILE A 744 10.04 15.69 36.98
C ILE A 744 10.38 14.34 37.60
N THR A 745 11.67 13.96 37.55
CA THR A 745 12.15 12.74 38.21
C THR A 745 11.95 12.81 39.73
N LYS A 746 12.37 13.89 40.34
CA LYS A 746 12.25 14.07 41.79
C LYS A 746 10.79 14.12 42.26
N HIS A 747 9.91 14.87 41.54
CA HIS A 747 8.53 15.07 41.96
C HIS A 747 7.61 13.91 41.64
N LEU A 748 7.83 13.19 40.49
CA LEU A 748 6.86 12.26 39.92
C LEU A 748 7.46 10.88 39.62
N GLY A 749 8.74 10.67 39.91
CA GLY A 749 9.42 9.41 39.60
C GLY A 749 9.43 9.10 38.08
N TYR A 750 9.45 10.13 37.24
CA TYR A 750 9.49 9.96 35.80
C TYR A 750 10.91 9.61 35.34
N LEU A 751 11.01 8.50 34.61
CA LEU A 751 12.25 8.04 33.96
C LEU A 751 11.90 7.48 32.59
N PRO A 752 12.49 8.01 31.49
CA PRO A 752 12.30 7.45 30.16
C PRO A 752 12.89 6.02 30.09
N GLN A 753 12.13 5.10 29.50
CA GLN A 753 12.44 3.66 29.49
C GLN A 753 12.87 3.18 28.10
N ILE A 754 12.46 3.86 27.02
CA ILE A 754 12.70 3.41 25.65
C ILE A 754 13.87 4.21 25.04
N GLY A 755 14.97 3.51 24.79
CA GLY A 755 16.11 4.08 24.08
C GLY A 755 15.81 4.38 22.62
N LEU A 756 16.59 5.27 22.00
CA LEU A 756 16.37 5.78 20.64
C LEU A 756 16.30 4.64 19.60
N GLU A 757 17.27 3.71 19.59
CA GLU A 757 17.32 2.64 18.60
C GLU A 757 16.11 1.69 18.70
N ALA A 758 15.72 1.32 19.92
CA ALA A 758 14.54 0.49 20.16
C ALA A 758 13.25 1.18 19.71
N GLY A 759 13.09 2.47 19.99
CA GLY A 759 11.94 3.27 19.56
C GLY A 759 11.90 3.48 18.04
N LEU A 760 13.05 3.68 17.40
CA LEU A 760 13.16 3.77 15.94
C LEU A 760 12.76 2.44 15.28
N LYS A 761 13.23 1.30 15.80
CA LYS A 761 12.85 -0.03 15.30
C LYS A 761 11.34 -0.24 15.40
N ARG A 762 10.72 0.03 16.56
CA ARG A 762 9.26 -0.04 16.72
C ARG A 762 8.52 0.87 15.76
N SER A 763 9.04 2.06 15.50
CA SER A 763 8.46 3.01 14.53
C SER A 763 8.59 2.50 13.10
N ILE A 764 9.73 1.90 12.72
CA ILE A 764 9.96 1.27 11.40
C ILE A 764 8.97 0.10 11.19
N ASP A 765 8.84 -0.76 12.18
CA ASP A 765 7.95 -1.93 12.12
C ASP A 765 6.47 -1.53 12.03
N TRP A 766 6.12 -0.33 12.57
CA TRP A 766 4.77 0.21 12.49
C TRP A 766 4.47 0.87 11.13
N PHE A 767 5.42 1.62 10.53
CA PHE A 767 5.23 2.30 9.23
C PHE A 767 5.14 1.31 8.05
#